data_381714c897f9ecdcd26eff3c8d462ed2
#
_entry.id   381714c897f9ecdcd26eff3c8d462ed2
#
_cell.length_a   1.000
_cell.length_b   1.000
_cell.length_c   1.000
_cell.angle_alpha   90.00
_cell.angle_beta   90.00
_cell.angle_gamma   90.00
#
_symmetry.space_group_name_H-M   'P 1'
#
loop_
_entity.id
_entity.type
_entity.pdbx_description
1 polymer ?
#
loop_
_entity_poly.entity_id
_entity_poly.type
_entity_poly.pdbx_seq_one_letter_code
_entity_poly.pdbx_strand_id
1 'polypeptide(L)'
;MYAKLVFRNAKRSVKDYLVYIVTMTICVTLFYAFLSISSSYYSPDIGSEYDFTLLSDGMKIAICMITLLLLFLIRFVNHYMLRRKQKEFAVQSIMGMEQKTIGRIFFAETLIMGMFSILIGIFCGVFCSQFITAMLLTAYGKPYEISWTLFPDTVLLTVVFFVASFFVVGIFNTRTIQKTKIIDMLSAEKENEPELKKSRFISVVVVLFEVFTVWGLIAGIQKVWFYYDTRFAFPVQLMFWGNILFPLLTLLWSIFCIIRKKKRECFIAGLLICSVLNAFTAASVAALTNKYYLPLGGGTLNQYLLFVVIDLLFFICAFIYLTSGLIVAWKEKSPEHRYHEEALFFFGQITSKLNTTSKTMAVICITLVLAIFMFVAAPILTGWSSGYLDIRSMYDVQVYSRYNDVYEEENLPQDSYEIITDFLAEHKIDTDYDCTFNLYLPEKDDFHNRQKYDFPIVAISLSDYNTIRKMLGYEQIILGKDEFTTQWKTIATEEERDSFLKEHTSILTDAGELTLSEQSYYEEAIGETAYNSYTDILYVLPDSICEKLLPVIKNRYITTEENISYENARELEKFFTEEYPEQAESGVMYGIRFSTLQRNSTIANNFVLQAAMLYGAVVLMIICLTVLSLQQLLDAGQYKYRFSVLRKLGVEEKHIGKLILQQLSVWFGLPIITAIIVAAVVIAYFIQTISAEISAYIGFGALMLQIGATMGILAILLICYFISTWIIFRHSVNP
;
A
#
# COMPACT_ATOMS: atom_id res chain seq x y z
N MET A 1 -37.14 -36.59 4.04
CA MET A 1 -36.10 -37.34 4.77
C MET A 1 -34.74 -36.61 4.76
N TYR A 2 -34.20 -36.20 3.61
CA TYR A 2 -32.92 -35.53 3.47
C TYR A 2 -32.77 -34.19 4.27
N ALA A 3 -33.79 -33.32 4.22
CA ALA A 3 -33.75 -32.03 4.92
C ALA A 3 -33.62 -32.21 6.46
N LYS A 4 -34.32 -33.18 7.04
CA LYS A 4 -34.27 -33.51 8.48
C LYS A 4 -32.87 -34.08 8.84
N LEU A 5 -32.27 -34.86 7.95
CA LEU A 5 -30.94 -35.40 8.11
C LEU A 5 -29.86 -34.29 8.06
N VAL A 6 -29.94 -33.40 7.07
CA VAL A 6 -29.04 -32.25 6.91
C VAL A 6 -29.09 -31.35 8.15
N PHE A 7 -30.29 -30.99 8.63
CA PHE A 7 -30.45 -30.13 9.81
C PHE A 7 -29.90 -30.78 11.08
N ARG A 8 -30.15 -32.09 11.25
CA ARG A 8 -29.60 -32.84 12.40
C ARG A 8 -28.10 -32.99 12.38
N ASN A 9 -27.53 -33.22 11.19
CA ASN A 9 -26.09 -33.26 10.99
C ASN A 9 -25.46 -31.89 11.22
N ALA A 10 -26.03 -30.82 10.67
CA ALA A 10 -25.59 -29.46 10.88
C ALA A 10 -25.55 -29.12 12.37
N LYS A 11 -26.63 -29.39 13.12
CA LYS A 11 -26.72 -29.15 14.57
C LYS A 11 -25.65 -29.94 15.36
N ARG A 12 -25.39 -31.18 15.01
CA ARG A 12 -24.39 -32.04 15.66
C ARG A 12 -22.95 -31.58 15.34
N SER A 13 -22.74 -31.08 14.15
CA SER A 13 -21.42 -30.67 13.66
C SER A 13 -21.08 -29.20 13.92
N VAL A 14 -21.92 -28.41 14.61
CA VAL A 14 -21.67 -26.97 14.86
C VAL A 14 -20.28 -26.72 15.42
N LYS A 15 -19.77 -27.55 16.34
CA LYS A 15 -18.41 -27.42 16.88
C LYS A 15 -17.32 -27.58 15.82
N ASP A 16 -17.55 -28.45 14.83
CA ASP A 16 -16.62 -28.67 13.72
C ASP A 16 -16.65 -27.54 12.70
N TYR A 17 -17.82 -26.89 12.53
CA TYR A 17 -18.01 -25.74 11.66
C TYR A 17 -17.71 -24.38 12.32
N LEU A 18 -17.33 -24.36 13.61
CA LEU A 18 -17.14 -23.09 14.34
C LEU A 18 -16.16 -22.16 13.64
N VAL A 19 -15.00 -22.68 13.20
CA VAL A 19 -14.00 -21.86 12.46
C VAL A 19 -14.56 -21.36 11.15
N TYR A 20 -15.34 -22.20 10.44
CA TYR A 20 -16.02 -21.79 9.21
C TYR A 20 -17.01 -20.64 9.46
N ILE A 21 -17.88 -20.80 10.47
CA ILE A 21 -18.89 -19.78 10.83
C ILE A 21 -18.21 -18.46 11.19
N VAL A 22 -17.21 -18.48 12.08
CA VAL A 22 -16.50 -17.27 12.52
C VAL A 22 -15.84 -16.58 11.33
N THR A 23 -15.10 -17.31 10.49
CA THR A 23 -14.43 -16.71 9.34
C THR A 23 -15.42 -16.11 8.35
N MET A 24 -16.52 -16.84 8.04
CA MET A 24 -17.54 -16.33 7.13
C MET A 24 -18.30 -15.14 7.72
N THR A 25 -18.59 -15.14 9.03
CA THR A 25 -19.19 -13.99 9.71
C THR A 25 -18.31 -12.76 9.58
N ILE A 26 -17.00 -12.86 9.82
CA ILE A 26 -16.07 -11.75 9.67
C ILE A 26 -16.04 -11.24 8.21
N CYS A 27 -16.01 -12.15 7.23
CA CYS A 27 -16.06 -11.77 5.82
C CYS A 27 -17.32 -10.98 5.46
N VAL A 28 -18.49 -11.45 5.92
CA VAL A 28 -19.78 -10.78 5.69
C VAL A 28 -19.82 -9.43 6.40
N THR A 29 -19.36 -9.36 7.65
CA THR A 29 -19.28 -8.12 8.44
C THR A 29 -18.49 -7.05 7.73
N LEU A 30 -17.28 -7.38 7.29
CA LEU A 30 -16.40 -6.45 6.60
C LEU A 30 -16.97 -6.04 5.23
N PHE A 31 -17.49 -6.99 4.47
CA PHE A 31 -18.08 -6.71 3.16
C PHE A 31 -19.28 -5.75 3.28
N TYR A 32 -20.22 -6.03 4.22
CA TYR A 32 -21.36 -5.17 4.47
C TYR A 32 -20.93 -3.77 4.93
N ALA A 33 -20.00 -3.69 5.88
CA ALA A 33 -19.57 -2.42 6.46
C ALA A 33 -18.97 -1.47 5.42
N PHE A 34 -18.14 -1.99 4.50
CA PHE A 34 -17.56 -1.18 3.42
C PHE A 34 -18.56 -0.88 2.31
N LEU A 35 -19.41 -1.84 1.98
CA LEU A 35 -20.43 -1.64 0.95
C LEU A 35 -21.48 -0.60 1.34
N SER A 36 -21.75 -0.44 2.64
CA SER A 36 -22.74 0.52 3.17
C SER A 36 -22.47 1.96 2.77
N ILE A 37 -21.19 2.37 2.61
CA ILE A 37 -20.80 3.71 2.15
C ILE A 37 -21.25 3.99 0.70
N SER A 38 -21.29 2.94 -0.13
CA SER A 38 -21.68 3.05 -1.53
C SER A 38 -23.18 2.81 -1.75
N SER A 39 -23.98 2.74 -0.67
CA SER A 39 -25.42 2.57 -0.73
C SER A 39 -26.11 3.79 -1.34
N SER A 40 -27.11 3.56 -2.19
CA SER A 40 -27.95 4.64 -2.74
C SER A 40 -28.79 5.36 -1.68
N TYR A 41 -28.95 4.77 -0.50
CA TYR A 41 -29.66 5.34 0.65
C TYR A 41 -28.72 6.06 1.63
N TYR A 42 -27.41 6.07 1.34
CA TYR A 42 -26.44 6.72 2.19
C TYR A 42 -26.17 8.14 1.65
N SER A 43 -26.70 9.12 2.31
CA SER A 43 -26.51 10.54 2.01
C SER A 43 -26.06 11.26 3.28
N PRO A 44 -24.76 11.28 3.59
CA PRO A 44 -24.24 12.00 4.72
C PRO A 44 -24.36 13.52 4.47
N ASP A 45 -24.69 14.28 5.52
CA ASP A 45 -24.66 15.74 5.45
C ASP A 45 -23.20 16.21 5.56
N ILE A 46 -22.59 16.43 4.41
CA ILE A 46 -21.19 16.91 4.31
C ILE A 46 -21.10 18.40 3.97
N GLY A 47 -22.24 19.07 3.72
CA GLY A 47 -22.29 20.48 3.32
C GLY A 47 -22.24 20.69 1.82
N SER A 48 -22.61 21.89 1.38
CA SER A 48 -22.65 22.28 -0.04
C SER A 48 -21.26 22.45 -0.70
N GLU A 49 -20.21 22.41 0.10
CA GLU A 49 -18.81 22.50 -0.35
C GLU A 49 -18.29 21.18 -0.94
N TYR A 50 -18.99 20.06 -0.73
CA TYR A 50 -18.48 18.74 -1.09
C TYR A 50 -19.46 17.96 -1.99
N ASP A 51 -18.89 17.19 -2.92
CA ASP A 51 -19.61 16.23 -3.75
C ASP A 51 -19.26 14.79 -3.33
N PHE A 52 -20.28 14.01 -3.00
CA PHE A 52 -20.13 12.65 -2.52
C PHE A 52 -19.91 11.61 -3.65
N THR A 53 -20.19 11.96 -4.89
CA THR A 53 -20.17 11.01 -6.01
C THR A 53 -18.80 10.41 -6.25
N LEU A 54 -17.74 11.22 -6.21
CA LEU A 54 -16.36 10.80 -6.38
C LEU A 54 -15.95 9.73 -5.35
N LEU A 55 -16.30 9.96 -4.10
CA LEU A 55 -16.02 9.02 -3.00
C LEU A 55 -16.79 7.71 -3.19
N SER A 56 -18.09 7.79 -3.48
CA SER A 56 -18.93 6.61 -3.69
C SER A 56 -18.42 5.73 -4.81
N ASP A 57 -18.04 6.30 -5.94
CA ASP A 57 -17.52 5.56 -7.09
C ASP A 57 -16.14 4.96 -6.82
N GLY A 58 -15.26 5.70 -6.16
CA GLY A 58 -13.97 5.18 -5.70
C GLY A 58 -14.12 3.98 -4.75
N MET A 59 -15.06 4.05 -3.82
CA MET A 59 -15.35 2.95 -2.90
C MET A 59 -15.89 1.71 -3.62
N LYS A 60 -16.74 1.86 -4.65
CA LYS A 60 -17.21 0.73 -5.47
C LYS A 60 -16.06 -0.02 -6.13
N ILE A 61 -15.08 0.70 -6.68
CA ILE A 61 -13.88 0.11 -7.29
C ILE A 61 -13.06 -0.64 -6.24
N ALA A 62 -12.80 -0.03 -5.09
CA ALA A 62 -12.05 -0.65 -4.00
C ALA A 62 -12.72 -1.95 -3.50
N ILE A 63 -14.04 -1.95 -3.31
CA ILE A 63 -14.81 -3.13 -2.89
C ILE A 63 -14.73 -4.23 -3.94
N CYS A 64 -14.81 -3.91 -5.24
CA CYS A 64 -14.69 -4.88 -6.32
C CYS A 64 -13.34 -5.63 -6.26
N MET A 65 -12.23 -4.91 -6.06
CA MET A 65 -10.90 -5.52 -5.92
C MET A 65 -10.80 -6.45 -4.71
N ILE A 66 -11.33 -6.04 -3.56
CA ILE A 66 -11.26 -6.82 -2.32
C ILE A 66 -12.20 -8.02 -2.37
N THR A 67 -13.30 -7.93 -3.10
CA THR A 67 -14.24 -9.04 -3.33
C THR A 67 -13.53 -10.28 -3.88
N LEU A 68 -12.53 -10.11 -4.76
CA LEU A 68 -11.73 -11.22 -5.28
C LEU A 68 -10.93 -11.93 -4.18
N LEU A 69 -10.39 -11.18 -3.22
CA LEU A 69 -9.68 -11.76 -2.06
C LEU A 69 -10.64 -12.54 -1.15
N LEU A 70 -11.84 -12.02 -0.94
CA LEU A 70 -12.87 -12.71 -0.16
C LEU A 70 -13.33 -14.02 -0.84
N LEU A 71 -13.51 -14.04 -2.16
CA LEU A 71 -13.81 -15.26 -2.91
C LEU A 71 -12.72 -16.33 -2.73
N PHE A 72 -11.45 -15.92 -2.76
CA PHE A 72 -10.34 -16.82 -2.47
C PHE A 72 -10.44 -17.41 -1.06
N LEU A 73 -10.71 -16.59 -0.04
CA LEU A 73 -10.87 -17.05 1.34
C LEU A 73 -12.05 -18.00 1.51
N ILE A 74 -13.21 -17.68 0.93
CA ILE A 74 -14.40 -18.55 0.93
C ILE A 74 -14.07 -19.91 0.36
N ARG A 75 -13.41 -19.94 -0.80
CA ARG A 75 -12.98 -21.18 -1.46
C ARG A 75 -12.00 -21.98 -0.57
N PHE A 76 -11.04 -21.31 0.03
CA PHE A 76 -10.04 -21.95 0.88
C PHE A 76 -10.68 -22.61 2.11
N VAL A 77 -11.53 -21.89 2.84
CA VAL A 77 -12.19 -22.40 4.04
C VAL A 77 -13.14 -23.55 3.71
N ASN A 78 -13.89 -23.46 2.60
CA ASN A 78 -14.73 -24.57 2.15
C ASN A 78 -13.93 -25.82 1.77
N HIS A 79 -12.78 -25.64 1.10
CA HIS A 79 -11.89 -26.76 0.78
C HIS A 79 -11.30 -27.41 2.03
N TYR A 80 -10.98 -26.63 3.05
CA TYR A 80 -10.58 -27.15 4.36
C TYR A 80 -11.69 -28.03 4.99
N MET A 81 -12.92 -27.52 5.00
CA MET A 81 -14.06 -28.29 5.55
C MET A 81 -14.28 -29.62 4.81
N LEU A 82 -14.12 -29.59 3.48
CA LEU A 82 -14.18 -30.81 2.67
C LEU A 82 -13.11 -31.82 3.11
N ARG A 83 -11.86 -31.40 3.27
CA ARG A 83 -10.77 -32.31 3.73
C ARG A 83 -11.02 -32.87 5.10
N ARG A 84 -11.51 -32.07 6.04
CA ARG A 84 -11.81 -32.51 7.41
C ARG A 84 -12.87 -33.60 7.47
N LYS A 85 -13.87 -33.56 6.54
CA LYS A 85 -14.97 -34.52 6.49
C LYS A 85 -14.75 -35.71 5.56
N GLN A 86 -13.58 -35.84 4.91
CA GLN A 86 -13.31 -36.92 3.95
C GLN A 86 -13.56 -38.31 4.51
N LYS A 87 -13.20 -38.54 5.78
CA LYS A 87 -13.40 -39.85 6.44
C LYS A 87 -14.88 -40.16 6.67
N GLU A 88 -15.68 -39.15 7.03
CA GLU A 88 -17.14 -39.30 7.18
C GLU A 88 -17.77 -39.64 5.82
N PHE A 89 -17.32 -38.99 4.74
CA PHE A 89 -17.78 -39.27 3.37
C PHE A 89 -17.41 -40.70 2.93
N ALA A 90 -16.20 -41.16 3.25
CA ALA A 90 -15.80 -42.54 2.96
C ALA A 90 -16.68 -43.56 3.68
N VAL A 91 -16.96 -43.38 4.97
CA VAL A 91 -17.85 -44.26 5.75
C VAL A 91 -19.26 -44.24 5.18
N GLN A 92 -19.81 -43.07 4.85
CA GLN A 92 -21.14 -42.97 4.22
C GLN A 92 -21.21 -43.69 2.87
N SER A 93 -20.13 -43.61 2.07
CA SER A 93 -20.05 -44.28 0.77
C SER A 93 -19.95 -45.80 0.93
N ILE A 94 -19.22 -46.28 1.93
CA ILE A 94 -19.13 -47.73 2.26
C ILE A 94 -20.47 -48.27 2.74
N MET A 95 -21.27 -47.44 3.45
CA MET A 95 -22.64 -47.80 3.84
C MET A 95 -23.66 -47.76 2.69
N GLY A 96 -23.21 -47.54 1.43
CA GLY A 96 -24.02 -47.60 0.23
C GLY A 96 -24.59 -46.26 -0.23
N MET A 97 -24.19 -45.12 0.34
CA MET A 97 -24.59 -43.81 -0.18
C MET A 97 -23.85 -43.43 -1.45
N GLU A 98 -24.56 -43.00 -2.48
CA GLU A 98 -23.94 -42.48 -3.70
C GLU A 98 -23.13 -41.19 -3.42
N GLN A 99 -21.93 -41.09 -3.96
CA GLN A 99 -21.05 -39.93 -3.78
C GLN A 99 -21.70 -38.59 -4.17
N LYS A 100 -22.57 -38.63 -5.18
CA LYS A 100 -23.36 -37.47 -5.62
C LYS A 100 -24.35 -37.00 -4.53
N THR A 101 -24.95 -37.94 -3.83
CA THR A 101 -25.86 -37.65 -2.71
C THR A 101 -25.09 -37.11 -1.48
N ILE A 102 -23.92 -37.68 -1.18
CA ILE A 102 -23.02 -37.18 -0.13
C ILE A 102 -22.61 -35.72 -0.44
N GLY A 103 -22.22 -35.43 -1.68
CA GLY A 103 -21.88 -34.08 -2.11
C GLY A 103 -23.03 -33.07 -1.96
N ARG A 104 -24.28 -33.48 -2.27
CA ARG A 104 -25.46 -32.63 -2.08
C ARG A 104 -25.77 -32.37 -0.61
N ILE A 105 -25.63 -33.38 0.25
CA ILE A 105 -25.81 -33.23 1.70
C ILE A 105 -24.78 -32.27 2.27
N PHE A 106 -23.50 -32.44 1.92
CA PHE A 106 -22.42 -31.54 2.35
C PHE A 106 -22.64 -30.09 1.88
N PHE A 107 -23.08 -29.92 0.63
CA PHE A 107 -23.44 -28.61 0.10
C PHE A 107 -24.58 -27.96 0.91
N ALA A 108 -25.64 -28.72 1.20
CA ALA A 108 -26.76 -28.22 1.99
C ALA A 108 -26.33 -27.86 3.44
N GLU A 109 -25.47 -28.66 4.07
CA GLU A 109 -24.91 -28.35 5.38
C GLU A 109 -24.09 -27.07 5.38
N THR A 110 -23.17 -26.89 4.41
CA THR A 110 -22.35 -25.69 4.30
C THR A 110 -23.17 -24.46 3.96
N LEU A 111 -24.24 -24.60 3.16
CA LEU A 111 -25.17 -23.51 2.85
C LEU A 111 -25.94 -23.05 4.10
N ILE A 112 -26.46 -23.98 4.92
CA ILE A 112 -27.15 -23.62 6.18
C ILE A 112 -26.22 -22.86 7.14
N MET A 113 -24.97 -23.33 7.29
CA MET A 113 -23.98 -22.66 8.11
C MET A 113 -23.57 -21.30 7.55
N GLY A 114 -23.48 -21.20 6.22
CA GLY A 114 -23.24 -19.94 5.51
C GLY A 114 -24.37 -18.94 5.70
N MET A 115 -25.63 -19.36 5.60
CA MET A 115 -26.79 -18.49 5.85
C MET A 115 -26.81 -17.97 7.29
N PHE A 116 -26.45 -18.82 8.26
CA PHE A 116 -26.32 -18.40 9.65
C PHE A 116 -25.20 -17.36 9.83
N SER A 117 -24.07 -17.56 9.15
CA SER A 117 -22.97 -16.60 9.13
C SER A 117 -23.37 -15.27 8.48
N ILE A 118 -24.20 -15.29 7.40
CA ILE A 118 -24.70 -14.06 6.77
C ILE A 118 -25.54 -13.25 7.74
N LEU A 119 -26.47 -13.89 8.47
CA LEU A 119 -27.34 -13.20 9.42
C LEU A 119 -26.53 -12.51 10.54
N ILE A 120 -25.61 -13.24 11.17
CA ILE A 120 -24.76 -12.67 12.22
C ILE A 120 -23.83 -11.61 11.63
N GLY A 121 -23.29 -11.87 10.42
CA GLY A 121 -22.35 -10.97 9.77
C GLY A 121 -22.98 -9.63 9.37
N ILE A 122 -24.22 -9.61 8.88
CA ILE A 122 -24.93 -8.37 8.60
C ILE A 122 -25.20 -7.61 9.91
N PHE A 123 -25.65 -8.30 10.96
CA PHE A 123 -25.86 -7.66 12.26
C PHE A 123 -24.58 -6.99 12.79
N CYS A 124 -23.45 -7.70 12.80
CA CYS A 124 -22.16 -7.12 13.17
C CYS A 124 -21.71 -6.05 12.18
N GLY A 125 -22.04 -6.20 10.89
CA GLY A 125 -21.70 -5.27 9.83
C GLY A 125 -22.34 -3.89 10.01
N VAL A 126 -23.58 -3.84 10.50
CA VAL A 126 -24.25 -2.58 10.84
C VAL A 126 -23.47 -1.82 11.94
N PHE A 127 -22.93 -2.52 12.94
CA PHE A 127 -22.07 -1.87 13.96
C PHE A 127 -20.75 -1.38 13.36
N CYS A 128 -20.09 -2.21 12.53
CA CYS A 128 -18.84 -1.82 11.89
C CYS A 128 -19.02 -0.67 10.90
N SER A 129 -20.16 -0.57 10.23
CA SER A 129 -20.45 0.54 9.30
C SER A 129 -20.49 1.89 10.01
N GLN A 130 -20.95 1.94 11.27
CA GLN A 130 -20.97 3.15 12.08
C GLN A 130 -19.55 3.68 12.33
N PHE A 131 -18.59 2.78 12.57
CA PHE A 131 -17.19 3.17 12.74
C PHE A 131 -16.61 3.79 11.46
N ILE A 132 -16.94 3.21 10.29
CA ILE A 132 -16.46 3.73 9.00
C ILE A 132 -17.13 5.07 8.68
N THR A 133 -18.44 5.22 8.98
CA THR A 133 -19.16 6.50 8.85
C THR A 133 -18.56 7.57 9.77
N ALA A 134 -18.20 7.22 11.01
CA ALA A 134 -17.53 8.15 11.92
C ALA A 134 -16.18 8.63 11.35
N MET A 135 -15.37 7.72 10.81
CA MET A 135 -14.12 8.08 10.14
C MET A 135 -14.36 9.01 8.94
N LEU A 136 -15.39 8.74 8.16
CA LEU A 136 -15.75 9.56 7.01
C LEU A 136 -16.13 10.99 7.42
N LEU A 137 -17.10 11.15 8.34
CA LEU A 137 -17.55 12.45 8.80
C LEU A 137 -16.41 13.24 9.46
N THR A 138 -15.56 12.59 10.23
CA THR A 138 -14.35 13.21 10.79
C THR A 138 -13.40 13.72 9.71
N ALA A 139 -13.24 13.00 8.60
CA ALA A 139 -12.41 13.42 7.48
C ALA A 139 -12.97 14.69 6.78
N TYR A 140 -14.29 14.87 6.80
CA TYR A 140 -14.97 16.09 6.31
C TYR A 140 -15.17 17.16 7.40
N GLY A 141 -14.59 16.98 8.59
CA GLY A 141 -14.71 17.94 9.70
C GLY A 141 -16.11 18.06 10.30
N LYS A 142 -16.99 17.09 10.05
CA LYS A 142 -18.38 17.10 10.55
C LYS A 142 -18.51 16.24 11.81
N PRO A 143 -19.39 16.65 12.76
CA PRO A 143 -19.66 15.86 13.95
C PRO A 143 -20.36 14.56 13.60
N TYR A 144 -19.97 13.47 14.29
CA TYR A 144 -20.59 12.17 14.11
C TYR A 144 -21.79 11.98 15.07
N GLU A 145 -22.95 11.64 14.51
CA GLU A 145 -24.11 11.20 15.27
C GLU A 145 -24.42 9.73 14.96
N ILE A 146 -24.71 8.94 16.01
CA ILE A 146 -25.02 7.51 15.84
C ILE A 146 -26.37 7.37 15.14
N SER A 147 -26.37 6.88 13.92
CA SER A 147 -27.57 6.57 13.16
C SER A 147 -27.65 5.07 12.86
N TRP A 148 -28.57 4.36 13.54
CA TRP A 148 -28.81 2.94 13.30
C TRP A 148 -29.60 2.72 12.02
N THR A 149 -28.95 2.94 10.86
CA THR A 149 -29.59 2.75 9.55
C THR A 149 -29.17 1.42 8.94
N LEU A 150 -30.16 0.64 8.56
CA LEU A 150 -29.96 -0.56 7.75
C LEU A 150 -30.24 -0.20 6.29
N PHE A 151 -29.26 -0.41 5.43
CA PHE A 151 -29.36 -0.11 3.99
C PHE A 151 -29.89 -1.33 3.23
N PRO A 152 -31.13 -1.30 2.70
CA PRO A 152 -31.75 -2.46 2.06
C PRO A 152 -31.01 -2.96 0.82
N ASP A 153 -30.49 -2.06 0.01
CA ASP A 153 -29.70 -2.37 -1.19
C ASP A 153 -28.39 -3.09 -0.82
N THR A 154 -27.70 -2.61 0.22
CA THR A 154 -26.47 -3.24 0.74
C THR A 154 -26.75 -4.63 1.32
N VAL A 155 -27.83 -4.80 2.07
CA VAL A 155 -28.25 -6.11 2.57
C VAL A 155 -28.52 -7.07 1.42
N LEU A 156 -29.31 -6.63 0.44
CA LEU A 156 -29.66 -7.45 -0.73
C LEU A 156 -28.41 -7.88 -1.49
N LEU A 157 -27.52 -6.93 -1.80
CA LEU A 157 -26.29 -7.20 -2.55
C LEU A 157 -25.35 -8.14 -1.77
N THR A 158 -25.22 -7.95 -0.46
CA THR A 158 -24.45 -8.83 0.42
C THR A 158 -25.00 -10.26 0.40
N VAL A 159 -26.30 -10.43 0.58
CA VAL A 159 -26.95 -11.76 0.55
C VAL A 159 -26.75 -12.42 -0.80
N VAL A 160 -27.03 -11.71 -1.88
CA VAL A 160 -26.88 -12.23 -3.26
C VAL A 160 -25.45 -12.65 -3.53
N PHE A 161 -24.47 -11.82 -3.18
CA PHE A 161 -23.05 -12.12 -3.39
C PHE A 161 -22.60 -13.38 -2.64
N PHE A 162 -22.88 -13.47 -1.33
CA PHE A 162 -22.42 -14.61 -0.53
C PHE A 162 -23.19 -15.89 -0.88
N VAL A 163 -24.49 -15.83 -1.15
CA VAL A 163 -25.28 -16.98 -1.60
C VAL A 163 -24.76 -17.48 -2.95
N ALA A 164 -24.54 -16.60 -3.91
CA ALA A 164 -23.95 -16.96 -5.21
C ALA A 164 -22.56 -17.60 -5.04
N SER A 165 -21.72 -17.03 -4.19
CA SER A 165 -20.38 -17.57 -3.86
C SER A 165 -20.47 -18.96 -3.27
N PHE A 166 -21.40 -19.22 -2.33
CA PHE A 166 -21.61 -20.55 -1.76
C PHE A 166 -22.10 -21.55 -2.79
N PHE A 167 -22.97 -21.14 -3.72
CA PHE A 167 -23.42 -22.00 -4.81
C PHE A 167 -22.25 -22.41 -5.71
N VAL A 168 -21.46 -21.45 -6.16
CA VAL A 168 -20.29 -21.71 -7.02
C VAL A 168 -19.31 -22.66 -6.33
N VAL A 169 -18.91 -22.35 -5.10
CA VAL A 169 -17.97 -23.17 -4.34
C VAL A 169 -18.56 -24.56 -4.03
N GLY A 170 -19.86 -24.64 -3.72
CA GLY A 170 -20.55 -25.89 -3.46
C GLY A 170 -20.58 -26.83 -4.67
N ILE A 171 -20.77 -26.30 -5.89
CA ILE A 171 -20.67 -27.09 -7.12
C ILE A 171 -19.25 -27.64 -7.28
N PHE A 172 -18.22 -26.82 -7.05
CA PHE A 172 -16.83 -27.30 -7.13
C PHE A 172 -16.54 -28.38 -6.08
N ASN A 173 -17.01 -28.22 -4.85
CA ASN A 173 -16.82 -29.20 -3.76
C ASN A 173 -17.51 -30.53 -4.10
N THR A 174 -18.76 -30.48 -4.60
CA THR A 174 -19.49 -31.67 -5.01
C THR A 174 -18.77 -32.41 -6.13
N ARG A 175 -18.25 -31.71 -7.14
CA ARG A 175 -17.44 -32.30 -8.20
C ARG A 175 -16.14 -32.93 -7.65
N THR A 176 -15.51 -32.32 -6.66
CA THR A 176 -14.29 -32.83 -6.03
C THR A 176 -14.59 -34.13 -5.28
N ILE A 177 -15.68 -34.20 -4.51
CA ILE A 177 -16.10 -35.44 -3.81
C ILE A 177 -16.33 -36.58 -4.79
N GLN A 178 -17.02 -36.31 -5.92
CA GLN A 178 -17.32 -37.31 -6.95
C GLN A 178 -16.04 -37.87 -7.64
N LYS A 179 -14.99 -37.07 -7.74
CA LYS A 179 -13.73 -37.49 -8.39
C LYS A 179 -12.75 -38.19 -7.44
N THR A 180 -12.91 -38.05 -6.14
CA THR A 180 -11.99 -38.63 -5.16
C THR A 180 -12.35 -40.09 -4.90
N LYS A 181 -11.36 -41.01 -4.93
CA LYS A 181 -11.58 -42.42 -4.66
C LYS A 181 -11.88 -42.66 -3.18
N ILE A 182 -12.75 -43.62 -2.87
CA ILE A 182 -13.14 -43.93 -1.50
C ILE A 182 -11.94 -44.37 -0.66
N ILE A 183 -11.01 -45.12 -1.26
CA ILE A 183 -9.80 -45.58 -0.58
C ILE A 183 -8.90 -44.38 -0.19
N ASP A 184 -8.77 -43.38 -1.05
CA ASP A 184 -7.97 -42.18 -0.76
C ASP A 184 -8.61 -41.37 0.36
N MET A 185 -9.97 -41.31 0.43
CA MET A 185 -10.70 -40.64 1.52
C MET A 185 -10.56 -41.38 2.85
N LEU A 186 -10.49 -42.70 2.85
CA LEU A 186 -10.35 -43.50 4.06
C LEU A 186 -8.92 -43.50 4.60
N SER A 187 -7.93 -43.49 3.69
CA SER A 187 -6.51 -43.49 4.03
C SER A 187 -5.92 -42.10 4.28
N ALA A 188 -6.66 -41.03 4.02
CA ALA A 188 -6.18 -39.65 4.09
C ALA A 188 -5.52 -39.26 5.44
N GLU A 189 -5.92 -39.88 6.56
CA GLU A 189 -5.27 -39.70 7.87
C GLU A 189 -4.00 -40.56 8.08
N LYS A 190 -3.84 -41.59 7.27
CA LYS A 190 -2.73 -42.59 7.41
C LYS A 190 -1.69 -42.50 6.29
N GLU A 191 -1.92 -41.66 5.28
CA GLU A 191 -0.94 -41.43 4.22
C GLU A 191 0.38 -40.95 4.82
N ASN A 192 1.45 -41.68 4.56
CA ASN A 192 2.79 -41.22 4.83
C ASN A 192 3.04 -40.00 3.94
N GLU A 193 3.54 -38.94 4.54
CA GLU A 193 3.91 -37.75 3.79
C GLU A 193 4.91 -38.17 2.68
N PRO A 194 4.69 -37.67 1.44
CA PRO A 194 5.55 -38.04 0.33
C PRO A 194 7.00 -37.65 0.62
N GLU A 195 7.93 -38.53 0.31
CA GLU A 195 9.36 -38.22 0.37
C GLU A 195 9.67 -36.91 -0.39
N LEU A 196 10.70 -36.21 0.05
CA LEU A 196 11.24 -34.97 -0.47
C LEU A 196 11.29 -34.90 -2.01
N LYS A 197 10.18 -34.68 -2.67
CA LYS A 197 10.18 -34.38 -4.11
C LYS A 197 10.64 -32.93 -4.31
N LYS A 198 11.59 -32.75 -5.25
CA LYS A 198 12.04 -31.43 -5.70
C LYS A 198 10.82 -30.55 -5.95
N SER A 199 10.69 -29.42 -5.22
CA SER A 199 9.56 -28.51 -5.35
C SER A 199 9.51 -27.93 -6.77
N ARG A 200 8.46 -28.24 -7.52
CA ARG A 200 8.21 -27.63 -8.84
C ARG A 200 7.96 -26.11 -8.71
N PHE A 201 7.35 -25.71 -7.60
CA PHE A 201 7.08 -24.30 -7.32
C PHE A 201 8.35 -23.48 -7.27
N ILE A 202 9.36 -23.88 -6.50
CA ILE A 202 10.63 -23.13 -6.43
C ILE A 202 11.36 -23.13 -7.78
N SER A 203 11.21 -24.20 -8.58
CA SER A 203 11.80 -24.22 -9.92
C SER A 203 11.15 -23.18 -10.85
N VAL A 204 9.83 -23.02 -10.78
CA VAL A 204 9.11 -22.00 -11.56
C VAL A 204 9.53 -20.60 -11.08
N VAL A 205 9.60 -20.37 -9.76
CA VAL A 205 10.04 -19.09 -9.20
C VAL A 205 11.47 -18.74 -9.63
N VAL A 206 12.39 -19.73 -9.64
CA VAL A 206 13.76 -19.51 -10.13
C VAL A 206 13.79 -19.16 -11.61
N VAL A 207 13.02 -19.84 -12.46
CA VAL A 207 12.96 -19.53 -13.90
C VAL A 207 12.40 -18.12 -14.12
N LEU A 208 11.34 -17.74 -13.42
CA LEU A 208 10.79 -16.39 -13.49
C LEU A 208 11.82 -15.34 -13.04
N PHE A 209 12.54 -15.60 -11.96
CA PHE A 209 13.61 -14.73 -11.48
C PHE A 209 14.73 -14.56 -12.52
N GLU A 210 15.19 -15.64 -13.16
CA GLU A 210 16.22 -15.58 -14.20
C GLU A 210 15.75 -14.77 -15.43
N VAL A 211 14.52 -15.00 -15.90
CA VAL A 211 13.93 -14.22 -17.00
C VAL A 211 13.89 -12.73 -16.64
N PHE A 212 13.53 -12.44 -15.40
CA PHE A 212 13.44 -11.06 -14.90
C PHE A 212 14.82 -10.41 -14.75
N THR A 213 15.83 -11.19 -14.35
CA THR A 213 17.23 -10.74 -14.26
C THR A 213 17.79 -10.38 -15.65
N VAL A 214 17.47 -11.17 -16.68
CA VAL A 214 17.83 -10.85 -18.08
C VAL A 214 17.18 -9.54 -18.51
N TRP A 215 15.90 -9.35 -18.20
CA TRP A 215 15.21 -8.10 -18.51
C TRP A 215 15.82 -6.91 -17.75
N GLY A 216 16.14 -7.06 -16.46
CA GLY A 216 16.83 -6.04 -15.66
C GLY A 216 18.21 -5.66 -16.22
N LEU A 217 18.97 -6.66 -16.74
CA LEU A 217 20.24 -6.42 -17.40
C LEU A 217 20.09 -5.59 -18.68
N ILE A 218 19.11 -5.92 -19.53
CA ILE A 218 18.83 -5.17 -20.77
C ILE A 218 18.41 -3.73 -20.44
N ALA A 219 17.50 -3.55 -19.47
CA ALA A 219 17.06 -2.24 -19.01
C ALA A 219 18.22 -1.43 -18.42
N GLY A 220 19.11 -2.07 -17.64
CA GLY A 220 20.31 -1.43 -17.07
C GLY A 220 21.28 -0.95 -18.14
N ILE A 221 21.56 -1.77 -19.16
CA ILE A 221 22.42 -1.40 -20.29
C ILE A 221 21.85 -0.19 -21.02
N GLN A 222 20.54 -0.20 -21.36
CA GLN A 222 19.89 0.91 -22.05
C GLN A 222 19.98 2.21 -21.25
N LYS A 223 19.85 2.16 -19.93
CA LYS A 223 19.91 3.33 -19.05
C LYS A 223 21.31 3.88 -18.90
N VAL A 224 22.30 3.02 -18.62
CA VAL A 224 23.71 3.47 -18.54
C VAL A 224 24.15 4.10 -19.86
N TRP A 225 23.75 3.53 -20.99
CA TRP A 225 24.07 4.11 -22.29
C TRP A 225 23.43 5.48 -22.52
N PHE A 226 22.18 5.67 -22.10
CA PHE A 226 21.45 6.92 -22.30
C PHE A 226 21.91 8.04 -21.35
N TYR A 227 22.30 7.71 -20.11
CA TYR A 227 22.70 8.66 -19.06
C TYR A 227 24.22 8.68 -18.83
N TYR A 228 25.01 8.17 -19.75
CA TYR A 228 26.47 8.29 -19.67
C TYR A 228 26.88 9.74 -19.93
N ASP A 229 26.63 10.60 -18.96
CA ASP A 229 27.08 12.00 -18.95
C ASP A 229 28.12 12.16 -17.85
N THR A 230 29.22 12.80 -18.21
CA THR A 230 30.34 13.10 -17.31
C THR A 230 30.00 14.08 -16.18
N ARG A 231 28.79 14.66 -16.22
CA ARG A 231 28.27 15.62 -15.22
C ARG A 231 27.90 14.99 -13.90
N PHE A 232 27.64 13.69 -13.83
CA PHE A 232 27.23 13.03 -12.59
C PHE A 232 28.44 12.71 -11.71
N ALA A 233 28.27 12.94 -10.39
CA ALA A 233 29.26 12.54 -9.40
C ALA A 233 29.56 11.04 -9.45
N PHE A 234 30.79 10.66 -9.16
CA PHE A 234 31.25 9.26 -9.19
C PHE A 234 30.33 8.27 -8.45
N PRO A 235 29.77 8.57 -7.27
CA PRO A 235 28.85 7.64 -6.60
C PRO A 235 27.61 7.32 -7.44
N VAL A 236 27.05 8.31 -8.14
CA VAL A 236 25.86 8.13 -9.00
C VAL A 236 26.22 7.23 -10.19
N GLN A 237 27.36 7.47 -10.82
CA GLN A 237 27.85 6.62 -11.91
C GLN A 237 28.03 5.16 -11.45
N LEU A 238 28.62 4.95 -10.25
CA LEU A 238 28.81 3.61 -9.68
C LEU A 238 27.48 2.87 -9.49
N MET A 239 26.42 3.57 -9.06
CA MET A 239 25.09 2.98 -8.90
C MET A 239 24.46 2.61 -10.23
N PHE A 240 24.61 3.40 -11.27
CA PHE A 240 24.18 3.04 -12.62
C PHE A 240 24.91 1.79 -13.14
N TRP A 241 26.22 1.70 -12.94
CA TRP A 241 27.00 0.50 -13.30
C TRP A 241 26.57 -0.72 -12.52
N GLY A 242 26.13 -0.57 -11.26
CA GLY A 242 25.57 -1.64 -10.45
C GLY A 242 24.37 -2.34 -11.10
N ASN A 243 23.54 -1.61 -11.84
CA ASN A 243 22.39 -2.17 -12.59
C ASN A 243 22.79 -3.09 -13.76
N ILE A 244 24.04 -3.04 -14.21
CA ILE A 244 24.59 -3.99 -15.18
C ILE A 244 25.36 -5.10 -14.46
N LEU A 245 26.20 -4.72 -13.51
CA LEU A 245 27.12 -5.63 -12.83
C LEU A 245 26.38 -6.73 -12.05
N PHE A 246 25.38 -6.38 -11.24
CA PHE A 246 24.74 -7.36 -10.37
C PHE A 246 23.79 -8.33 -11.10
N PRO A 247 22.96 -7.91 -12.06
CA PRO A 247 22.27 -8.84 -12.93
C PRO A 247 23.23 -9.75 -13.72
N LEU A 248 24.35 -9.23 -14.21
CA LEU A 248 25.37 -10.01 -14.89
C LEU A 248 26.00 -11.06 -13.95
N LEU A 249 26.33 -10.69 -12.71
CA LEU A 249 26.83 -11.62 -11.70
C LEU A 249 25.81 -12.72 -11.38
N THR A 250 24.51 -12.39 -11.35
CA THR A 250 23.44 -13.37 -11.14
C THR A 250 23.44 -14.43 -12.25
N LEU A 251 23.51 -13.99 -13.50
CA LEU A 251 23.57 -14.90 -14.66
C LEU A 251 24.86 -15.74 -14.67
N LEU A 252 26.00 -15.13 -14.39
CA LEU A 252 27.28 -15.84 -14.30
C LEU A 252 27.27 -16.87 -13.18
N TRP A 253 26.69 -16.56 -12.01
CA TRP A 253 26.53 -17.51 -10.92
C TRP A 253 25.64 -18.68 -11.33
N SER A 254 24.55 -18.43 -12.01
CA SER A 254 23.64 -19.46 -12.51
C SER A 254 24.36 -20.40 -13.48
N ILE A 255 25.09 -19.85 -14.46
CA ILE A 255 25.89 -20.60 -15.41
C ILE A 255 26.97 -21.42 -14.70
N PHE A 256 27.72 -20.82 -13.76
CA PHE A 256 28.75 -21.50 -12.96
C PHE A 256 28.18 -22.72 -12.22
N CYS A 257 27.04 -22.53 -11.52
CA CYS A 257 26.39 -23.60 -10.78
C CYS A 257 25.91 -24.76 -11.69
N ILE A 258 25.38 -24.42 -12.88
CA ILE A 258 24.94 -25.41 -13.87
C ILE A 258 26.15 -26.24 -14.38
N ILE A 259 27.22 -25.56 -14.80
CA ILE A 259 28.43 -26.22 -15.31
C ILE A 259 29.08 -27.11 -14.25
N ARG A 260 29.20 -26.62 -13.02
CA ARG A 260 29.81 -27.33 -11.90
C ARG A 260 28.89 -28.35 -11.23
N LYS A 261 27.65 -28.53 -11.71
CA LYS A 261 26.62 -29.42 -11.13
C LYS A 261 26.49 -29.24 -9.59
N LYS A 262 26.50 -28.01 -9.13
CA LYS A 262 26.38 -27.68 -7.70
C LYS A 262 25.03 -28.13 -7.14
N LYS A 263 24.97 -28.38 -5.81
CA LYS A 263 23.73 -28.69 -5.12
C LYS A 263 22.73 -27.54 -5.26
N ARG A 264 21.45 -27.88 -5.34
CA ARG A 264 20.36 -26.91 -5.53
C ARG A 264 20.33 -25.84 -4.43
N GLU A 265 20.59 -26.21 -3.18
CA GLU A 265 20.66 -25.29 -2.05
C GLU A 265 21.76 -24.24 -2.24
N CYS A 266 22.94 -24.65 -2.71
CA CYS A 266 24.05 -23.74 -3.00
C CYS A 266 23.71 -22.77 -4.16
N PHE A 267 23.02 -23.26 -5.18
CA PHE A 267 22.54 -22.45 -6.29
C PHE A 267 21.56 -21.37 -5.81
N ILE A 268 20.54 -21.76 -5.04
CA ILE A 268 19.53 -20.85 -4.52
C ILE A 268 20.13 -19.86 -3.50
N ALA A 269 21.09 -20.29 -2.66
CA ALA A 269 21.76 -19.38 -1.72
C ALA A 269 22.54 -18.26 -2.42
N GLY A 270 23.25 -18.61 -3.51
CA GLY A 270 23.94 -17.59 -4.30
C GLY A 270 22.98 -16.64 -5.01
N LEU A 271 21.88 -17.17 -5.57
CA LEU A 271 20.83 -16.31 -6.16
C LEU A 271 20.17 -15.40 -5.12
N LEU A 272 20.00 -15.85 -3.88
CA LEU A 272 19.47 -15.02 -2.80
C LEU A 272 20.37 -13.81 -2.51
N ILE A 273 21.69 -14.01 -2.48
CA ILE A 273 22.65 -12.92 -2.31
C ILE A 273 22.59 -11.96 -3.51
N CYS A 274 22.55 -12.49 -4.72
CA CYS A 274 22.42 -11.68 -5.94
C CYS A 274 21.09 -10.89 -5.96
N SER A 275 19.98 -11.48 -5.49
CA SER A 275 18.69 -10.79 -5.36
C SER A 275 18.79 -9.57 -4.46
N VAL A 276 19.42 -9.67 -3.30
CA VAL A 276 19.62 -8.53 -2.40
C VAL A 276 20.42 -7.41 -3.09
N LEU A 277 21.47 -7.76 -3.83
CA LEU A 277 22.29 -6.79 -4.56
C LEU A 277 21.51 -6.12 -5.69
N ASN A 278 20.74 -6.88 -6.44
CA ASN A 278 19.87 -6.37 -7.51
C ASN A 278 18.80 -5.40 -6.96
N ALA A 279 18.13 -5.78 -5.87
CA ALA A 279 17.12 -4.95 -5.23
C ALA A 279 17.73 -3.65 -4.68
N PHE A 280 18.91 -3.73 -4.04
CA PHE A 280 19.61 -2.56 -3.51
C PHE A 280 19.97 -1.56 -4.62
N THR A 281 20.52 -2.03 -5.75
CA THR A 281 20.85 -1.14 -6.87
C THR A 281 19.61 -0.53 -7.51
N ALA A 282 18.57 -1.32 -7.73
CA ALA A 282 17.32 -0.83 -8.31
C ALA A 282 16.67 0.24 -7.41
N ALA A 283 16.65 0.00 -6.09
CA ALA A 283 16.15 0.95 -5.10
C ALA A 283 16.99 2.23 -5.06
N SER A 284 18.31 2.11 -5.10
CA SER A 284 19.23 3.26 -5.11
C SER A 284 19.04 4.12 -6.36
N VAL A 285 18.87 3.50 -7.55
CA VAL A 285 18.58 4.24 -8.78
C VAL A 285 17.23 4.94 -8.72
N ALA A 286 16.19 4.29 -8.18
CA ALA A 286 14.89 4.93 -8.02
C ALA A 286 14.96 6.16 -7.10
N ALA A 287 15.68 6.06 -5.96
CA ALA A 287 15.88 7.17 -5.04
C ALA A 287 16.65 8.33 -5.67
N LEU A 288 17.75 8.04 -6.40
CA LEU A 288 18.54 9.06 -7.09
C LEU A 288 17.75 9.75 -8.20
N THR A 289 16.94 8.99 -8.94
CA THR A 289 16.07 9.54 -9.97
C THR A 289 15.11 10.57 -9.38
N ASN A 290 14.57 10.29 -8.21
CA ASN A 290 13.67 11.21 -7.52
C ASN A 290 14.42 12.45 -7.00
N LYS A 291 15.59 12.25 -6.39
CA LYS A 291 16.38 13.35 -5.79
C LYS A 291 16.93 14.35 -6.83
N TYR A 292 17.36 13.86 -7.99
CA TYR A 292 17.99 14.72 -9.03
C TYR A 292 17.04 15.07 -10.18
N TYR A 293 15.73 14.80 -10.04
CA TYR A 293 14.71 15.04 -11.07
C TYR A 293 15.18 14.57 -12.47
N LEU A 294 15.92 13.45 -12.49
CA LEU A 294 16.38 12.89 -13.76
C LEU A 294 15.18 12.60 -14.66
N PRO A 295 15.22 12.95 -15.95
CA PRO A 295 14.09 12.78 -16.87
C PRO A 295 13.89 11.31 -17.27
N LEU A 296 13.87 10.45 -16.29
CA LEU A 296 13.41 9.09 -16.42
C LEU A 296 11.90 9.16 -16.49
N GLY A 297 11.32 9.17 -17.67
CA GLY A 297 9.86 9.17 -17.83
C GLY A 297 9.21 8.16 -16.85
N GLY A 298 8.03 8.50 -16.33
CA GLY A 298 7.36 7.71 -15.26
C GLY A 298 7.28 6.20 -15.51
N GLY A 299 7.31 5.77 -16.78
CA GLY A 299 7.43 4.35 -17.14
C GLY A 299 8.71 3.66 -16.66
N THR A 300 9.81 4.38 -16.49
CA THR A 300 11.09 3.79 -16.06
C THR A 300 11.14 3.61 -14.56
N LEU A 301 10.67 4.57 -13.78
CA LEU A 301 10.55 4.44 -12.33
C LEU A 301 9.67 3.23 -11.99
N ASN A 302 8.53 3.09 -12.65
CA ASN A 302 7.64 1.94 -12.48
C ASN A 302 8.31 0.61 -12.82
N GLN A 303 9.21 0.58 -13.81
CA GLN A 303 9.97 -0.63 -14.13
C GLN A 303 10.93 -1.02 -13.01
N TYR A 304 11.64 -0.07 -12.41
CA TYR A 304 12.53 -0.35 -11.27
C TYR A 304 11.75 -0.79 -10.03
N LEU A 305 10.62 -0.17 -9.73
CA LEU A 305 9.75 -0.59 -8.63
C LEU A 305 9.23 -2.01 -8.84
N LEU A 306 8.82 -2.36 -10.06
CA LEU A 306 8.40 -3.72 -10.39
C LEU A 306 9.55 -4.72 -10.21
N PHE A 307 10.78 -4.36 -10.58
CA PHE A 307 11.97 -5.19 -10.39
C PHE A 307 12.21 -5.46 -8.90
N VAL A 308 12.16 -4.44 -8.05
CA VAL A 308 12.31 -4.58 -6.59
C VAL A 308 11.22 -5.51 -6.00
N VAL A 309 9.96 -5.36 -6.44
CA VAL A 309 8.86 -6.22 -5.97
C VAL A 309 9.09 -7.68 -6.33
N ILE A 310 9.52 -7.98 -7.56
CA ILE A 310 9.78 -9.37 -7.97
C ILE A 310 10.99 -9.96 -7.26
N ASP A 311 12.06 -9.18 -7.08
CA ASP A 311 13.20 -9.61 -6.27
C ASP A 311 12.81 -9.93 -4.82
N LEU A 312 11.93 -9.11 -4.23
CA LEU A 312 11.41 -9.35 -2.90
C LEU A 312 10.60 -10.65 -2.80
N LEU A 313 9.74 -10.91 -3.79
CA LEU A 313 8.98 -12.16 -3.86
C LEU A 313 9.91 -13.38 -4.00
N PHE A 314 10.94 -13.27 -4.85
CA PHE A 314 11.96 -14.30 -4.98
C PHE A 314 12.71 -14.51 -3.67
N PHE A 315 13.14 -13.43 -3.01
CA PHE A 315 13.85 -13.49 -1.73
C PHE A 315 13.03 -14.24 -0.68
N ILE A 316 11.76 -13.92 -0.50
CA ILE A 316 10.88 -14.60 0.47
C ILE A 316 10.79 -16.11 0.16
N CYS A 317 10.52 -16.46 -1.10
CA CYS A 317 10.42 -17.87 -1.51
C CYS A 317 11.72 -18.64 -1.31
N ALA A 318 12.84 -18.03 -1.70
CA ALA A 318 14.16 -18.63 -1.58
C ALA A 318 14.60 -18.78 -0.12
N PHE A 319 14.37 -17.76 0.70
CA PHE A 319 14.72 -17.73 2.12
C PHE A 319 13.96 -18.81 2.90
N ILE A 320 12.63 -18.92 2.73
CA ILE A 320 11.83 -19.95 3.38
C ILE A 320 12.24 -21.35 2.94
N TYR A 321 12.56 -21.53 1.65
CA TYR A 321 13.04 -22.80 1.14
C TYR A 321 14.39 -23.19 1.75
N LEU A 322 15.34 -22.25 1.82
CA LEU A 322 16.68 -22.49 2.38
C LEU A 322 16.65 -22.74 3.88
N THR A 323 15.88 -21.95 4.64
CA THR A 323 15.74 -22.15 6.09
C THR A 323 15.13 -23.51 6.41
N SER A 324 14.15 -23.95 5.61
CA SER A 324 13.58 -25.30 5.71
C SER A 324 14.65 -26.37 5.47
N GLY A 325 15.50 -26.21 4.46
CA GLY A 325 16.61 -27.10 4.14
C GLY A 325 17.71 -27.11 5.22
N LEU A 326 18.04 -25.95 5.78
CA LEU A 326 19.05 -25.82 6.84
C LEU A 326 18.62 -26.51 8.14
N ILE A 327 17.36 -26.43 8.53
CA ILE A 327 16.81 -27.13 9.71
C ILE A 327 16.97 -28.65 9.54
N VAL A 328 16.71 -29.18 8.33
CA VAL A 328 16.90 -30.58 8.00
C VAL A 328 18.38 -30.98 8.08
N ALA A 329 19.26 -30.20 7.48
CA ALA A 329 20.70 -30.46 7.44
C ALA A 329 21.33 -30.37 8.86
N TRP A 330 20.87 -29.44 9.69
CA TRP A 330 21.34 -29.30 11.08
C TRP A 330 20.97 -30.55 11.91
N LYS A 331 19.74 -31.06 11.75
CA LYS A 331 19.30 -32.30 12.39
C LYS A 331 20.24 -33.49 12.03
N GLU A 332 20.64 -33.61 10.76
CA GLU A 332 21.46 -34.69 10.29
C GLU A 332 22.90 -34.64 10.80
N LYS A 333 23.46 -33.45 11.03
CA LYS A 333 24.83 -33.24 11.47
C LYS A 333 25.08 -33.42 12.96
N SER A 334 24.04 -33.33 13.82
CA SER A 334 24.18 -33.34 15.28
C SER A 334 23.48 -34.53 15.93
N PRO A 335 24.13 -35.72 15.99
CA PRO A 335 23.56 -36.92 16.58
C PRO A 335 23.18 -36.78 18.04
N GLU A 336 23.98 -36.06 18.83
CA GLU A 336 23.73 -35.82 20.26
C GLU A 336 22.42 -35.07 20.51
N HIS A 337 22.16 -34.00 19.74
CA HIS A 337 20.91 -33.23 19.81
C HIS A 337 19.71 -34.00 19.26
N ARG A 338 19.95 -34.92 18.31
CA ARG A 338 18.90 -35.75 17.68
C ARG A 338 18.28 -36.74 18.64
N TYR A 339 19.09 -37.33 19.53
CA TYR A 339 18.65 -38.40 20.43
C TYR A 339 18.40 -37.92 21.87
N HIS A 340 18.46 -36.60 22.12
CA HIS A 340 18.19 -36.06 23.44
C HIS A 340 16.68 -35.92 23.68
N GLU A 341 16.17 -36.59 24.71
CA GLU A 341 14.75 -36.60 25.13
C GLU A 341 13.76 -36.75 23.95
N GLU A 342 12.77 -35.84 23.84
CA GLU A 342 11.75 -35.84 22.79
C GLU A 342 12.20 -35.23 21.45
N ALA A 343 13.45 -34.81 21.31
CA ALA A 343 13.98 -34.12 20.13
C ALA A 343 13.83 -34.94 18.84
N LEU A 344 13.98 -36.26 18.91
CA LEU A 344 13.80 -37.14 17.76
C LEU A 344 12.38 -37.04 17.19
N PHE A 345 11.39 -37.05 18.08
CA PHE A 345 9.98 -36.92 17.69
C PHE A 345 9.70 -35.53 17.09
N PHE A 346 10.14 -34.47 17.79
CA PHE A 346 9.99 -33.09 17.35
C PHE A 346 10.59 -32.84 15.96
N PHE A 347 11.87 -33.17 15.79
CA PHE A 347 12.54 -32.97 14.50
C PHE A 347 11.98 -33.90 13.41
N GLY A 348 11.53 -35.09 13.77
CA GLY A 348 10.86 -35.98 12.83
C GLY A 348 9.59 -35.39 12.25
N GLN A 349 8.79 -34.75 13.08
CA GLN A 349 7.57 -34.09 12.63
C GLN A 349 7.84 -32.81 11.82
N ILE A 350 8.75 -31.96 12.28
CA ILE A 350 9.07 -30.72 11.56
C ILE A 350 9.67 -31.01 10.18
N THR A 351 10.63 -31.92 10.09
CA THR A 351 11.33 -32.18 8.82
C THR A 351 10.42 -32.82 7.77
N SER A 352 9.50 -33.71 8.16
CA SER A 352 8.57 -34.30 7.20
C SER A 352 7.64 -33.27 6.55
N LYS A 353 7.24 -32.25 7.30
CA LYS A 353 6.30 -31.22 6.84
C LYS A 353 6.94 -29.97 6.23
N LEU A 354 8.10 -29.54 6.70
CA LEU A 354 8.77 -28.34 6.18
C LEU A 354 8.87 -28.34 4.65
N ASN A 355 9.13 -29.50 4.06
CA ASN A 355 9.29 -29.65 2.63
C ASN A 355 7.97 -29.64 1.84
N THR A 356 6.89 -30.12 2.45
CA THR A 356 5.57 -30.14 1.81
C THR A 356 4.82 -28.81 1.98
N THR A 357 5.09 -28.10 3.07
CA THR A 357 4.39 -26.86 3.42
C THR A 357 5.18 -25.58 3.13
N SER A 358 6.46 -25.66 2.72
CA SER A 358 7.28 -24.49 2.38
C SER A 358 6.62 -23.53 1.38
N LYS A 359 5.87 -24.07 0.39
CA LYS A 359 5.08 -23.29 -0.55
C LYS A 359 3.99 -22.46 0.16
N THR A 360 3.25 -23.09 1.06
CA THR A 360 2.18 -22.41 1.80
C THR A 360 2.76 -21.37 2.76
N MET A 361 3.89 -21.66 3.41
CA MET A 361 4.61 -20.71 4.25
C MET A 361 5.08 -19.48 3.47
N ALA A 362 5.59 -19.68 2.24
CA ALA A 362 5.99 -18.56 1.38
C ALA A 362 4.80 -17.66 1.04
N VAL A 363 3.66 -18.24 0.64
CA VAL A 363 2.44 -17.50 0.35
C VAL A 363 1.94 -16.73 1.59
N ILE A 364 1.95 -17.38 2.77
CA ILE A 364 1.58 -16.74 4.04
C ILE A 364 2.52 -15.56 4.34
N CYS A 365 3.82 -15.75 4.16
CA CYS A 365 4.80 -14.68 4.39
C CYS A 365 4.55 -13.49 3.46
N ILE A 366 4.34 -13.73 2.16
CA ILE A 366 4.06 -12.68 1.18
C ILE A 366 2.77 -11.92 1.53
N THR A 367 1.69 -12.64 1.86
CA THR A 367 0.42 -12.00 2.24
C THR A 367 0.54 -11.18 3.53
N LEU A 368 1.34 -11.64 4.48
CA LEU A 368 1.58 -10.93 5.74
C LEU A 368 2.46 -9.69 5.53
N VAL A 369 3.51 -9.77 4.70
CA VAL A 369 4.33 -8.59 4.32
C VAL A 369 3.45 -7.53 3.69
N LEU A 370 2.61 -7.92 2.73
CA LEU A 370 1.70 -6.98 2.06
C LEU A 370 0.71 -6.35 3.03
N ALA A 371 0.13 -7.16 3.95
CA ALA A 371 -0.80 -6.65 4.96
C ALA A 371 -0.12 -5.64 5.91
N ILE A 372 1.08 -5.96 6.42
CA ILE A 372 1.84 -5.05 7.29
C ILE A 372 2.18 -3.76 6.55
N PHE A 373 2.65 -3.86 5.31
CA PHE A 373 2.97 -2.69 4.49
C PHE A 373 1.74 -1.80 4.28
N MET A 374 0.59 -2.37 3.89
CA MET A 374 -0.65 -1.62 3.70
C MET A 374 -1.11 -0.92 4.99
N PHE A 375 -1.02 -1.59 6.14
CA PHE A 375 -1.38 -0.99 7.42
C PHE A 375 -0.52 0.22 7.79
N VAL A 376 0.78 0.18 7.47
CA VAL A 376 1.71 1.26 7.81
C VAL A 376 1.68 2.36 6.75
N ALA A 377 1.63 2.00 5.47
CA ALA A 377 1.69 2.96 4.37
C ALA A 377 0.40 3.80 4.24
N ALA A 378 -0.78 3.23 4.57
CA ALA A 378 -2.05 3.93 4.44
C ALA A 378 -2.08 5.26 5.21
N PRO A 379 -1.84 5.31 6.54
CA PRO A 379 -1.87 6.56 7.29
C PRO A 379 -0.73 7.52 6.90
N ILE A 380 0.42 7.01 6.44
CA ILE A 380 1.53 7.84 5.98
C ILE A 380 1.16 8.57 4.70
N LEU A 381 0.65 7.86 3.70
CA LEU A 381 0.25 8.44 2.42
C LEU A 381 -0.88 9.46 2.58
N THR A 382 -1.87 9.16 3.41
CA THR A 382 -2.98 10.08 3.66
C THR A 382 -2.56 11.27 4.50
N GLY A 383 -1.67 11.10 5.48
CA GLY A 383 -1.10 12.20 6.27
C GLY A 383 -0.28 13.16 5.42
N TRP A 384 0.58 12.61 4.55
CA TRP A 384 1.32 13.41 3.57
C TRP A 384 0.38 14.18 2.64
N SER A 385 -0.59 13.49 2.02
CA SER A 385 -1.54 14.12 1.10
C SER A 385 -2.38 15.20 1.77
N SER A 386 -2.77 15.02 3.04
CA SER A 386 -3.53 16.02 3.79
C SER A 386 -2.68 17.23 4.16
N GLY A 387 -1.44 17.04 4.63
CA GLY A 387 -0.55 18.16 4.94
C GLY A 387 -0.14 18.97 3.70
N TYR A 388 0.04 18.28 2.57
CA TYR A 388 0.27 18.96 1.29
C TYR A 388 -0.97 19.74 0.80
N LEU A 389 -2.19 19.23 1.09
CA LEU A 389 -3.43 19.92 0.77
C LEU A 389 -3.53 21.27 1.46
N ASP A 390 -3.12 21.35 2.72
CA ASP A 390 -3.19 22.60 3.49
C ASP A 390 -2.38 23.73 2.82
N ILE A 391 -1.21 23.40 2.26
CA ILE A 391 -0.38 24.36 1.50
C ILE A 391 -0.99 24.67 0.13
N ARG A 392 -1.55 23.68 -0.53
CA ARG A 392 -2.10 23.81 -1.88
C ARG A 392 -3.44 24.52 -1.93
N SER A 393 -4.23 24.48 -0.84
CA SER A 393 -5.56 25.06 -0.72
C SER A 393 -5.61 26.28 0.20
N MET A 394 -4.53 27.07 0.27
CA MET A 394 -4.43 28.24 1.15
C MET A 394 -5.33 29.40 0.71
N TYR A 395 -5.67 29.48 -0.57
CA TYR A 395 -6.51 30.52 -1.16
C TYR A 395 -7.74 29.89 -1.79
N ASP A 396 -8.88 30.60 -1.77
CA ASP A 396 -10.13 30.09 -2.32
C ASP A 396 -10.06 29.95 -3.83
N VAL A 397 -9.45 30.91 -4.51
CA VAL A 397 -9.15 30.86 -5.93
C VAL A 397 -7.68 31.18 -6.16
N GLN A 398 -7.00 30.34 -6.91
CA GLN A 398 -5.61 30.55 -7.35
C GLN A 398 -5.57 30.45 -8.87
N VAL A 399 -5.28 31.54 -9.52
CA VAL A 399 -5.02 31.58 -10.96
C VAL A 399 -3.53 31.71 -11.17
N TYR A 400 -3.01 30.95 -12.08
CA TYR A 400 -1.61 31.03 -12.45
C TYR A 400 -1.41 30.84 -13.93
N SER A 401 -0.41 31.54 -14.47
CA SER A 401 0.14 31.25 -15.78
C SER A 401 1.54 30.68 -15.62
N ARG A 402 1.97 29.91 -16.58
CA ARG A 402 3.33 29.38 -16.66
C ARG A 402 3.79 29.42 -18.09
N TYR A 403 5.06 29.70 -18.29
CA TYR A 403 5.66 29.59 -19.59
C TYR A 403 6.08 28.13 -19.86
N ASN A 404 5.94 27.70 -21.10
CA ASN A 404 6.26 26.35 -21.56
C ASN A 404 7.68 26.30 -22.18
N ASP A 405 8.06 25.18 -22.79
CA ASP A 405 9.40 24.94 -23.37
C ASP A 405 9.75 25.83 -24.58
N VAL A 406 8.75 26.42 -25.21
CA VAL A 406 8.94 27.35 -26.36
C VAL A 406 8.52 28.75 -25.94
N TYR A 407 9.47 29.67 -25.87
CA TYR A 407 9.22 31.03 -25.41
C TYR A 407 9.39 32.03 -26.51
N GLU A 408 8.40 32.89 -26.60
CA GLU A 408 8.46 34.17 -27.30
C GLU A 408 8.01 35.23 -26.30
N GLU A 409 8.81 36.26 -26.09
CA GLU A 409 8.49 37.33 -25.10
C GLU A 409 7.15 38.02 -25.43
N GLU A 410 6.78 38.05 -26.71
CA GLU A 410 5.49 38.60 -27.17
C GLU A 410 4.28 37.85 -26.66
N ASN A 411 4.45 36.59 -26.23
CA ASN A 411 3.41 35.69 -25.80
C ASN A 411 3.34 35.54 -24.26
N LEU A 412 4.08 36.37 -23.52
CA LEU A 412 3.99 36.35 -22.05
C LEU A 412 2.61 36.79 -21.55
N PRO A 413 2.10 36.22 -20.43
CA PRO A 413 0.74 36.51 -19.97
C PRO A 413 0.58 37.96 -19.55
N GLN A 414 -0.34 38.68 -20.20
CA GLN A 414 -0.64 40.07 -19.94
C GLN A 414 -2.02 40.25 -19.25
N ASP A 415 -2.83 39.22 -19.20
CA ASP A 415 -4.21 39.25 -18.75
C ASP A 415 -4.36 39.49 -17.25
N SER A 416 -5.39 40.24 -16.85
CA SER A 416 -5.75 40.47 -15.45
C SER A 416 -6.78 39.48 -14.88
N TYR A 417 -7.24 38.53 -15.71
CA TYR A 417 -8.24 37.51 -15.37
C TYR A 417 -9.60 38.15 -14.89
N GLU A 418 -10.09 39.11 -15.62
CA GLU A 418 -11.33 39.85 -15.25
C GLU A 418 -12.57 38.95 -15.20
N ILE A 419 -12.61 37.88 -16.02
CA ILE A 419 -13.72 36.93 -16.04
C ILE A 419 -14.03 36.34 -14.64
N ILE A 420 -13.03 36.25 -13.76
CA ILE A 420 -13.21 35.76 -12.39
C ILE A 420 -13.95 36.82 -11.56
N THR A 421 -13.56 38.08 -11.70
CA THR A 421 -14.22 39.19 -10.98
C THR A 421 -15.68 39.28 -11.37
N ASP A 422 -15.97 39.19 -12.67
CA ASP A 422 -17.34 39.28 -13.19
C ASP A 422 -18.19 38.10 -12.67
N PHE A 423 -17.64 36.91 -12.67
CA PHE A 423 -18.32 35.73 -12.14
C PHE A 423 -18.62 35.83 -10.65
N LEU A 424 -17.62 36.23 -9.85
CA LEU A 424 -17.82 36.39 -8.39
C LEU A 424 -18.88 37.45 -8.08
N ALA A 425 -18.89 38.57 -8.82
CA ALA A 425 -19.88 39.62 -8.67
C ALA A 425 -21.29 39.15 -9.08
N GLU A 426 -21.43 38.38 -10.18
CA GLU A 426 -22.72 37.84 -10.65
C GLU A 426 -23.32 36.89 -9.60
N HIS A 427 -22.50 36.05 -8.96
CA HIS A 427 -22.92 35.09 -7.96
C HIS A 427 -22.93 35.60 -6.54
N LYS A 428 -22.69 36.94 -6.35
CA LYS A 428 -22.68 37.63 -5.06
C LYS A 428 -21.75 36.96 -4.03
N ILE A 429 -20.57 36.63 -4.47
CA ILE A 429 -19.51 36.08 -3.63
C ILE A 429 -18.59 37.22 -3.24
N ASP A 430 -18.63 37.61 -1.96
CA ASP A 430 -17.83 38.71 -1.44
C ASP A 430 -16.37 38.25 -1.23
N THR A 431 -15.43 39.10 -1.71
CA THR A 431 -13.99 38.84 -1.62
C THR A 431 -13.39 39.57 -0.41
N ASP A 432 -12.59 38.88 0.39
CA ASP A 432 -11.85 39.46 1.52
C ASP A 432 -10.52 40.07 1.03
N TYR A 433 -9.74 39.31 0.28
CA TYR A 433 -8.52 39.81 -0.36
C TYR A 433 -8.44 39.33 -1.80
N ASP A 434 -7.85 40.17 -2.66
CA ASP A 434 -7.59 39.91 -4.06
C ASP A 434 -6.22 40.51 -4.42
N CYS A 435 -5.29 39.64 -4.86
CA CYS A 435 -3.93 40.03 -5.17
C CYS A 435 -3.53 39.48 -6.53
N THR A 436 -3.30 40.35 -7.49
CA THR A 436 -2.68 39.99 -8.79
C THR A 436 -1.25 40.45 -8.76
N PHE A 437 -0.31 39.53 -9.06
CA PHE A 437 1.11 39.77 -9.00
C PHE A 437 1.86 39.10 -10.14
N ASN A 438 3.04 39.62 -10.44
CA ASN A 438 3.95 39.05 -11.42
C ASN A 438 5.14 38.37 -10.75
N LEU A 439 5.65 37.34 -11.41
CA LEU A 439 6.96 36.78 -11.11
C LEU A 439 7.94 37.14 -12.22
N TYR A 440 9.14 37.49 -11.84
CA TYR A 440 10.15 38.07 -12.72
C TYR A 440 11.35 37.16 -12.83
N LEU A 441 12.06 37.21 -13.98
CA LEU A 441 13.38 36.60 -14.12
C LEU A 441 14.45 37.60 -13.66
N PRO A 442 15.38 37.20 -12.78
CA PRO A 442 16.54 38.00 -12.42
C PRO A 442 17.41 38.38 -13.63
N GLU A 443 17.66 37.41 -14.51
CA GLU A 443 18.45 37.58 -15.74
C GLU A 443 17.63 37.13 -16.96
N LYS A 444 17.55 37.98 -17.99
CA LYS A 444 16.81 37.72 -19.24
C LYS A 444 17.41 36.55 -20.05
N ASP A 445 18.71 36.32 -19.94
CA ASP A 445 19.40 35.21 -20.60
C ASP A 445 18.86 33.86 -20.18
N ASP A 446 18.37 33.73 -18.93
CA ASP A 446 17.76 32.50 -18.42
C ASP A 446 16.48 32.11 -19.18
N PHE A 447 15.78 33.09 -19.78
CA PHE A 447 14.59 32.83 -20.58
C PHE A 447 14.89 32.10 -21.89
N HIS A 448 16.01 32.46 -22.56
CA HIS A 448 16.37 31.93 -23.85
C HIS A 448 17.31 30.71 -23.76
N ASN A 449 18.18 30.65 -22.79
CA ASN A 449 19.28 29.70 -22.72
C ASN A 449 19.02 28.48 -21.81
N ARG A 450 17.83 28.39 -21.23
CA ARG A 450 17.51 27.29 -20.31
C ARG A 450 17.54 25.92 -21.00
N GLN A 451 18.00 24.95 -20.26
CA GLN A 451 17.91 23.55 -20.66
C GLN A 451 16.55 22.95 -20.19
N LYS A 452 16.11 21.90 -20.86
CA LYS A 452 14.92 21.16 -20.47
C LYS A 452 15.06 20.67 -19.01
N TYR A 453 14.07 21.01 -18.17
CA TYR A 453 14.02 20.74 -16.71
C TYR A 453 15.00 21.56 -15.84
N ASP A 454 15.70 22.52 -16.40
CA ASP A 454 16.51 23.48 -15.65
C ASP A 454 15.76 24.82 -15.62
N PHE A 455 14.86 24.94 -14.66
CA PHE A 455 14.00 26.11 -14.53
C PHE A 455 14.68 27.15 -13.65
N PRO A 456 14.80 28.41 -14.10
CA PRO A 456 15.40 29.46 -13.31
C PRO A 456 14.57 29.78 -12.06
N ILE A 457 15.25 30.25 -11.02
CA ILE A 457 14.61 30.80 -9.82
C ILE A 457 13.98 32.12 -10.20
N VAL A 458 12.69 32.28 -9.96
CA VAL A 458 11.97 33.52 -10.23
C VAL A 458 11.99 34.45 -9.02
N ALA A 459 11.68 35.71 -9.25
CA ALA A 459 11.61 36.73 -8.21
C ALA A 459 10.19 37.32 -8.10
N ILE A 460 9.84 37.79 -6.92
CA ILE A 460 8.61 38.54 -6.62
C ILE A 460 8.96 39.91 -6.06
N SER A 461 8.11 40.92 -6.33
CA SER A 461 8.27 42.25 -5.75
C SER A 461 7.98 42.25 -4.26
N LEU A 462 8.65 43.09 -3.50
CA LEU A 462 8.47 43.24 -2.06
C LEU A 462 7.04 43.62 -1.70
N SER A 463 6.41 44.49 -2.48
CA SER A 463 5.02 44.93 -2.26
C SER A 463 4.04 43.78 -2.45
N ASP A 464 4.17 42.99 -3.52
CA ASP A 464 3.31 41.86 -3.80
C ASP A 464 3.51 40.77 -2.74
N TYR A 465 4.77 40.47 -2.41
CA TYR A 465 5.10 39.53 -1.35
C TYR A 465 4.51 39.90 0.01
N ASN A 466 4.60 41.17 0.40
CA ASN A 466 3.99 41.68 1.63
C ASN A 466 2.45 41.63 1.60
N THR A 467 1.84 41.79 0.43
CA THR A 467 0.39 41.63 0.25
C THR A 467 -0.02 40.18 0.48
N ILE A 468 0.72 39.23 -0.08
CA ILE A 468 0.51 37.79 0.13
C ILE A 468 0.71 37.43 1.62
N ARG A 469 1.75 37.94 2.26
CA ARG A 469 1.99 37.71 3.70
C ARG A 469 0.82 38.25 4.55
N LYS A 470 0.30 39.43 4.21
CA LYS A 470 -0.86 40.02 4.89
C LYS A 470 -2.14 39.18 4.72
N MET A 471 -2.40 38.67 3.51
CA MET A 471 -3.54 37.77 3.24
C MET A 471 -3.49 36.52 4.12
N LEU A 472 -2.28 36.00 4.40
CA LEU A 472 -2.03 34.81 5.22
C LEU A 472 -1.86 35.09 6.72
N GLY A 473 -1.94 36.39 7.11
CA GLY A 473 -1.78 36.79 8.51
C GLY A 473 -0.34 36.81 9.01
N TYR A 474 0.66 36.78 8.11
CA TYR A 474 2.07 36.88 8.45
C TYR A 474 2.52 38.35 8.60
N GLU A 475 3.58 38.58 9.36
CA GLU A 475 4.22 39.89 9.47
C GLU A 475 4.85 40.34 8.15
N GLN A 476 4.70 41.62 7.84
CA GLN A 476 5.32 42.23 6.67
C GLN A 476 6.84 42.35 6.87
N ILE A 477 7.60 42.24 5.79
CA ILE A 477 9.04 42.35 5.79
C ILE A 477 9.50 43.67 5.19
N ILE A 478 10.73 44.06 5.53
CA ILE A 478 11.38 45.29 5.02
C ILE A 478 12.73 44.87 4.41
N LEU A 479 13.03 45.36 3.22
CA LEU A 479 14.32 45.17 2.54
C LEU A 479 14.99 46.52 2.24
N GLY A 480 16.30 46.56 2.28
CA GLY A 480 17.08 47.68 1.76
C GLY A 480 16.99 47.75 0.22
N LYS A 481 17.39 48.90 -0.34
CA LYS A 481 17.27 49.15 -1.79
C LYS A 481 18.10 48.19 -2.67
N ASP A 482 19.24 47.72 -2.13
CA ASP A 482 20.19 46.85 -2.81
C ASP A 482 20.29 45.47 -2.13
N GLU A 483 19.23 45.10 -1.40
CA GLU A 483 19.16 43.82 -0.68
C GLU A 483 18.09 42.90 -1.29
N PHE A 484 18.34 41.60 -1.15
CA PHE A 484 17.33 40.58 -1.47
C PHE A 484 17.22 39.59 -0.31
N THR A 485 16.08 38.88 -0.25
CA THR A 485 15.88 37.72 0.63
C THR A 485 15.29 36.57 -0.17
N THR A 486 15.21 35.41 0.46
CA THR A 486 14.69 34.17 -0.18
C THR A 486 13.50 33.65 0.57
N GLN A 487 12.50 33.19 -0.18
CA GLN A 487 11.37 32.44 0.33
C GLN A 487 11.51 30.97 -0.08
N TRP A 488 11.36 30.07 0.87
CA TRP A 488 11.55 28.64 0.65
C TRP A 488 10.26 27.85 0.82
N LYS A 489 10.11 26.76 0.05
CA LYS A 489 9.04 25.80 0.31
C LYS A 489 9.32 25.04 1.60
N THR A 490 8.26 24.68 2.31
CA THR A 490 8.34 23.90 3.56
C THR A 490 8.97 22.51 3.40
N ILE A 491 9.07 22.00 2.18
CA ILE A 491 9.72 20.71 1.88
C ILE A 491 11.25 20.81 1.79
N ALA A 492 11.79 22.00 1.59
CA ALA A 492 13.23 22.22 1.49
C ALA A 492 13.93 21.90 2.81
N THR A 493 15.05 21.19 2.74
CA THR A 493 15.81 20.82 3.93
C THR A 493 16.74 21.94 4.41
N GLU A 494 17.04 21.97 5.71
CA GLU A 494 17.99 22.93 6.27
C GLU A 494 19.36 22.85 5.59
N GLU A 495 19.82 21.64 5.24
CA GLU A 495 21.12 21.43 4.59
C GLU A 495 21.14 22.04 3.18
N GLU A 496 20.08 21.89 2.41
CA GLU A 496 19.94 22.47 1.06
C GLU A 496 19.90 24.01 1.15
N ARG A 497 19.11 24.55 2.06
CA ARG A 497 18.99 25.99 2.30
C ARG A 497 20.33 26.60 2.71
N ASP A 498 21.01 26.02 3.70
CA ASP A 498 22.29 26.54 4.19
C ASP A 498 23.40 26.47 3.14
N SER A 499 23.42 25.43 2.32
CA SER A 499 24.36 25.31 1.20
C SER A 499 24.13 26.40 0.16
N PHE A 500 22.85 26.61 -0.22
CA PHE A 500 22.48 27.62 -1.18
C PHE A 500 22.84 29.04 -0.71
N LEU A 501 22.49 29.40 0.55
CA LEU A 501 22.74 30.72 1.10
C LEU A 501 24.22 31.04 1.28
N LYS A 502 25.08 30.03 1.49
CA LYS A 502 26.55 30.22 1.52
C LYS A 502 27.14 30.50 0.15
N GLU A 503 26.56 29.94 -0.90
CA GLU A 503 27.01 30.12 -2.28
C GLU A 503 26.45 31.40 -2.91
N HIS A 504 25.27 31.88 -2.46
CA HIS A 504 24.53 33.01 -3.02
C HIS A 504 24.42 34.17 -2.02
N THR A 505 25.55 34.71 -1.59
CA THR A 505 25.61 35.92 -0.73
C THR A 505 25.31 37.20 -1.52
N SER A 506 25.46 37.18 -2.84
CA SER A 506 25.00 38.21 -3.77
C SER A 506 24.40 37.55 -5.02
N ILE A 507 23.48 38.22 -5.67
CA ILE A 507 22.90 37.83 -6.96
C ILE A 507 23.09 38.96 -7.97
N LEU A 508 23.41 38.58 -9.21
CA LEU A 508 23.43 39.52 -10.30
C LEU A 508 22.02 39.52 -10.96
N THR A 509 21.54 40.69 -11.27
CA THR A 509 20.29 40.88 -12.01
C THR A 509 20.49 41.84 -13.16
N ASP A 510 19.61 41.84 -14.16
CA ASP A 510 19.66 42.82 -15.26
C ASP A 510 19.52 44.27 -14.74
N ALA A 511 19.03 44.47 -13.53
CA ALA A 511 18.87 45.77 -12.90
C ALA A 511 20.02 46.19 -11.97
N GLY A 512 20.97 45.26 -11.68
CA GLY A 512 22.12 45.48 -10.80
C GLY A 512 22.43 44.29 -9.89
N GLU A 513 23.51 44.40 -9.14
CA GLU A 513 23.90 43.42 -8.11
C GLU A 513 23.19 43.70 -6.80
N LEU A 514 22.65 42.67 -6.17
CA LEU A 514 21.97 42.70 -4.89
C LEU A 514 22.70 41.83 -3.86
N THR A 515 22.72 42.26 -2.62
CA THR A 515 23.32 41.53 -1.49
C THR A 515 22.25 40.88 -0.63
N LEU A 516 22.59 39.74 -0.05
CA LEU A 516 21.67 39.00 0.84
C LEU A 516 21.39 39.82 2.11
N SER A 517 20.12 39.98 2.47
CA SER A 517 19.70 40.70 3.66
C SER A 517 20.11 39.98 4.96
N GLU A 518 20.07 40.67 6.11
CA GLU A 518 20.36 40.08 7.42
C GLU A 518 19.40 38.89 7.70
N GLN A 519 18.09 39.06 7.42
CA GLN A 519 17.14 37.95 7.38
C GLN A 519 17.20 37.31 6.00
N SER A 520 18.02 36.29 5.87
CA SER A 520 18.38 35.70 4.59
C SER A 520 17.28 34.81 3.98
N TYR A 521 16.33 34.31 4.78
CA TYR A 521 15.29 33.42 4.30
C TYR A 521 14.00 33.50 5.12
N TYR A 522 12.90 33.07 4.48
CA TYR A 522 11.59 32.82 5.06
C TYR A 522 11.11 31.43 4.61
N GLU A 523 10.37 30.71 5.47
CA GLU A 523 9.90 29.35 5.24
C GLU A 523 8.41 29.14 5.53
N GLU A 524 7.70 30.21 5.93
CA GLU A 524 6.25 30.14 6.07
C GLU A 524 5.61 29.86 4.72
N ALA A 525 4.60 28.96 4.68
CA ALA A 525 3.95 28.59 3.43
C ALA A 525 3.22 29.78 2.80
N ILE A 526 3.48 30.04 1.53
CA ILE A 526 2.83 31.09 0.73
C ILE A 526 2.03 30.53 -0.47
N GLY A 527 1.84 29.22 -0.51
CA GLY A 527 1.21 28.53 -1.63
C GLY A 527 2.23 27.93 -2.61
N GLU A 528 1.78 26.94 -3.37
CA GLU A 528 2.64 26.18 -4.27
C GLU A 528 2.90 26.92 -5.61
N THR A 529 1.91 27.66 -6.09
CA THR A 529 1.94 28.32 -7.40
C THR A 529 2.81 29.59 -7.45
N ALA A 530 3.29 30.05 -6.28
CA ALA A 530 4.21 31.17 -6.18
C ALA A 530 5.65 30.85 -6.68
N TYR A 531 5.98 29.57 -6.84
CA TYR A 531 7.31 29.13 -7.27
C TYR A 531 7.29 28.70 -8.72
N ASN A 532 8.44 28.79 -9.39
CA ASN A 532 8.58 28.22 -10.72
C ASN A 532 8.59 26.70 -10.67
N SER A 533 8.35 26.04 -11.81
CA SER A 533 8.38 24.59 -11.92
C SER A 533 9.72 24.03 -11.48
N TYR A 534 9.69 22.96 -10.67
CA TYR A 534 10.89 22.26 -10.17
C TYR A 534 11.85 23.12 -9.32
N THR A 535 11.46 24.31 -8.87
CA THR A 535 12.23 25.13 -7.92
C THR A 535 11.55 25.16 -6.57
N ASP A 536 12.35 25.23 -5.49
CA ASP A 536 11.86 25.29 -4.11
C ASP A 536 12.19 26.65 -3.46
N ILE A 537 12.68 27.59 -4.27
CA ILE A 537 13.16 28.91 -3.90
C ILE A 537 12.45 29.98 -4.72
N LEU A 538 12.17 31.11 -4.09
CA LEU A 538 11.68 32.34 -4.69
C LEU A 538 12.51 33.50 -4.16
N TYR A 539 13.04 34.36 -5.03
CA TYR A 539 13.70 35.58 -4.62
C TYR A 539 12.66 36.66 -4.28
N VAL A 540 12.90 37.42 -3.23
CA VAL A 540 12.09 38.60 -2.90
C VAL A 540 12.99 39.82 -3.10
N LEU A 541 12.60 40.69 -4.02
CA LEU A 541 13.38 41.82 -4.49
C LEU A 541 12.65 43.15 -4.25
N PRO A 542 13.37 44.27 -4.10
CA PRO A 542 12.74 45.59 -4.06
C PRO A 542 11.95 45.90 -5.33
N ASP A 543 10.83 46.65 -5.19
CA ASP A 543 9.93 46.99 -6.31
C ASP A 543 10.68 47.71 -7.44
N SER A 544 11.59 48.64 -7.10
CA SER A 544 12.39 49.41 -8.05
C SER A 544 13.33 48.56 -8.94
N ILE A 545 13.65 47.37 -8.49
CA ILE A 545 14.42 46.36 -9.23
C ILE A 545 13.48 45.58 -10.13
N CYS A 546 12.37 45.03 -9.58
CA CYS A 546 11.38 44.25 -10.32
C CYS A 546 10.78 44.98 -11.51
N GLU A 547 10.56 46.32 -11.41
CA GLU A 547 10.08 47.17 -12.53
C GLU A 547 10.99 47.11 -13.79
N LYS A 548 12.25 46.74 -13.64
CA LYS A 548 13.22 46.67 -14.74
C LYS A 548 13.45 45.23 -15.25
N LEU A 549 12.90 44.23 -14.55
CA LEU A 549 13.06 42.83 -14.89
C LEU A 549 11.94 42.36 -15.82
N LEU A 550 12.17 41.22 -16.47
CA LEU A 550 11.20 40.60 -17.37
C LEU A 550 10.12 39.85 -16.56
N PRO A 551 8.83 40.25 -16.61
CA PRO A 551 7.76 39.49 -15.99
C PRO A 551 7.45 38.26 -16.86
N VAL A 552 7.49 37.06 -16.26
CA VAL A 552 7.32 35.79 -17.00
C VAL A 552 6.10 34.98 -16.55
N ILE A 553 5.62 35.20 -15.34
CA ILE A 553 4.47 34.50 -14.77
C ILE A 553 3.54 35.55 -14.17
N LYS A 554 2.24 35.41 -14.41
CA LYS A 554 1.23 36.26 -13.78
C LYS A 554 0.25 35.39 -12.99
N ASN A 555 0.14 35.66 -11.71
CA ASN A 555 -0.71 34.94 -10.79
C ASN A 555 -1.75 35.88 -10.14
N ARG A 556 -2.89 35.31 -9.75
CA ARG A 556 -3.91 35.99 -8.98
C ARG A 556 -4.40 35.08 -7.87
N TYR A 557 -4.38 35.57 -6.64
CA TYR A 557 -4.86 34.89 -5.44
C TYR A 557 -6.02 35.64 -4.84
N ILE A 558 -7.10 34.90 -4.57
CA ILE A 558 -8.33 35.48 -4.01
C ILE A 558 -8.72 34.67 -2.78
N THR A 559 -9.08 35.34 -1.70
CA THR A 559 -9.78 34.78 -0.55
C THR A 559 -11.17 35.41 -0.45
N THR A 560 -12.16 34.59 -0.10
CA THR A 560 -13.56 34.97 0.00
C THR A 560 -14.03 34.94 1.45
N GLU A 561 -15.05 35.77 1.81
CA GLU A 561 -15.59 35.75 3.18
C GLU A 561 -16.23 34.40 3.54
N GLU A 562 -16.89 33.75 2.58
CA GLU A 562 -17.45 32.42 2.71
C GLU A 562 -16.83 31.48 1.65
N ASN A 563 -16.64 30.21 1.98
CA ASN A 563 -16.11 29.21 1.03
C ASN A 563 -17.01 29.12 -0.22
N ILE A 564 -16.41 29.11 -1.39
CA ILE A 564 -17.14 28.96 -2.65
C ILE A 564 -17.77 27.56 -2.70
N SER A 565 -19.06 27.46 -3.05
CA SER A 565 -19.73 26.18 -3.17
C SER A 565 -19.11 25.31 -4.27
N TYR A 566 -19.25 23.99 -4.15
CA TYR A 566 -18.73 23.03 -5.14
C TYR A 566 -19.27 23.31 -6.55
N GLU A 567 -20.56 23.63 -6.67
CA GLU A 567 -21.21 23.91 -7.95
C GLU A 567 -20.63 25.18 -8.60
N ASN A 568 -20.54 26.29 -7.86
CA ASN A 568 -19.98 27.56 -8.36
C ASN A 568 -18.49 27.39 -8.75
N ALA A 569 -17.72 26.66 -7.94
CA ALA A 569 -16.31 26.40 -8.25
C ALA A 569 -16.14 25.58 -9.54
N ARG A 570 -17.00 24.59 -9.77
CA ARG A 570 -17.00 23.78 -11.01
C ARG A 570 -17.44 24.58 -12.22
N GLU A 571 -18.43 25.46 -12.05
CA GLU A 571 -18.91 26.33 -13.13
C GLU A 571 -17.83 27.33 -13.55
N LEU A 572 -17.19 27.99 -12.58
CA LEU A 572 -16.11 28.93 -12.85
C LEU A 572 -14.86 28.22 -13.44
N GLU A 573 -14.51 27.01 -12.96
CA GLU A 573 -13.45 26.18 -13.56
C GLU A 573 -13.71 25.95 -15.06
N LYS A 574 -14.94 25.61 -15.40
CA LYS A 574 -15.35 25.37 -16.78
C LYS A 574 -15.28 26.64 -17.62
N PHE A 575 -15.82 27.76 -17.17
CA PHE A 575 -15.73 29.05 -17.87
C PHE A 575 -14.28 29.47 -18.07
N PHE A 576 -13.46 29.33 -17.04
CA PHE A 576 -12.05 29.68 -17.13
C PHE A 576 -11.32 28.79 -18.17
N THR A 577 -11.57 27.49 -18.18
CA THR A 577 -10.91 26.53 -19.09
C THR A 577 -11.37 26.74 -20.55
N GLU A 578 -12.59 27.22 -20.78
CA GLU A 578 -13.09 27.56 -22.11
C GLU A 578 -12.41 28.82 -22.66
N GLU A 579 -12.14 29.82 -21.83
CA GLU A 579 -11.49 31.09 -22.21
C GLU A 579 -9.95 30.95 -22.26
N TYR A 580 -9.38 30.22 -21.28
CA TYR A 580 -7.93 30.02 -21.14
C TYR A 580 -7.59 28.53 -21.24
N PRO A 581 -7.38 28.00 -22.45
CA PRO A 581 -7.03 26.60 -22.61
C PRO A 581 -5.66 26.31 -21.95
N GLU A 582 -5.52 25.10 -21.35
CA GLU A 582 -4.29 24.66 -20.64
C GLU A 582 -3.01 24.80 -21.47
N GLN A 583 -3.13 24.70 -22.80
CA GLN A 583 -2.05 24.95 -23.76
C GLN A 583 -2.55 25.92 -24.80
N ALA A 584 -2.30 27.19 -24.60
CA ALA A 584 -2.56 28.18 -25.60
C ALA A 584 -1.59 28.02 -26.79
N GLU A 585 -2.02 28.42 -28.01
CA GLU A 585 -1.14 28.48 -29.21
C GLU A 585 0.10 29.36 -28.97
N SER A 586 0.02 30.30 -28.02
CA SER A 586 1.10 31.17 -27.56
C SER A 586 2.21 30.45 -26.75
N GLY A 587 2.05 29.18 -26.39
CA GLY A 587 2.99 28.47 -25.52
C GLY A 587 2.85 28.76 -24.02
N VAL A 588 1.91 29.62 -23.63
CA VAL A 588 1.59 29.89 -22.21
C VAL A 588 0.63 28.82 -21.69
N MET A 589 0.89 28.31 -20.49
CA MET A 589 0.00 27.40 -19.77
C MET A 589 -0.77 28.20 -18.73
N TYR A 590 -2.10 28.17 -18.83
CA TYR A 590 -2.98 28.76 -17.83
C TYR A 590 -3.56 27.67 -16.94
N GLY A 591 -3.80 28.00 -15.67
CA GLY A 591 -4.46 27.10 -14.74
C GLY A 591 -5.20 27.85 -13.64
N ILE A 592 -6.31 27.28 -13.21
CA ILE A 592 -7.08 27.74 -12.07
C ILE A 592 -7.20 26.63 -11.04
N ARG A 593 -7.15 26.99 -9.78
CA ARG A 593 -7.33 26.06 -8.65
C ARG A 593 -8.30 26.66 -7.65
N PHE A 594 -9.21 25.83 -7.16
CA PHE A 594 -10.16 26.18 -6.12
C PHE A 594 -9.88 25.34 -4.87
N SER A 595 -9.80 25.98 -3.70
CA SER A 595 -9.62 25.28 -2.42
C SER A 595 -10.72 24.23 -2.22
N THR A 596 -11.97 24.58 -2.51
CA THR A 596 -13.14 23.70 -2.43
C THR A 596 -12.98 22.44 -3.27
N LEU A 597 -12.63 22.56 -4.57
CA LEU A 597 -12.48 21.40 -5.46
C LEU A 597 -11.30 20.54 -5.06
N GLN A 598 -10.21 21.15 -4.64
CA GLN A 598 -9.02 20.42 -4.21
C GLN A 598 -9.24 19.67 -2.90
N ARG A 599 -9.88 20.32 -1.92
CA ARG A 599 -10.25 19.67 -0.65
C ARG A 599 -11.19 18.50 -0.90
N ASN A 600 -12.24 18.70 -1.70
CA ASN A 600 -13.18 17.63 -2.02
C ASN A 600 -12.49 16.43 -2.67
N SER A 601 -11.70 16.64 -3.73
CA SER A 601 -11.01 15.56 -4.43
C SER A 601 -9.97 14.86 -3.55
N THR A 602 -9.20 15.62 -2.77
CA THR A 602 -8.15 15.07 -1.91
C THR A 602 -8.75 14.30 -0.74
N ILE A 603 -9.76 14.82 -0.04
CA ILE A 603 -10.42 14.13 1.07
C ILE A 603 -11.06 12.83 0.56
N ALA A 604 -11.79 12.89 -0.56
CA ALA A 604 -12.42 11.71 -1.16
C ALA A 604 -11.37 10.65 -1.54
N ASN A 605 -10.32 11.04 -2.26
CA ASN A 605 -9.26 10.12 -2.69
C ASN A 605 -8.48 9.55 -1.51
N ASN A 606 -8.14 10.36 -0.52
CA ASN A 606 -7.46 9.93 0.70
C ASN A 606 -8.31 8.93 1.48
N PHE A 607 -9.60 9.19 1.63
CA PHE A 607 -10.50 8.28 2.32
C PHE A 607 -10.62 6.94 1.58
N VAL A 608 -10.81 6.97 0.25
CA VAL A 608 -10.88 5.76 -0.57
C VAL A 608 -9.58 4.96 -0.48
N LEU A 609 -8.43 5.62 -0.61
CA LEU A 609 -7.12 4.98 -0.51
C LEU A 609 -6.90 4.36 0.87
N GLN A 610 -7.14 5.12 1.94
CA GLN A 610 -7.00 4.66 3.32
C GLN A 610 -7.95 3.49 3.62
N ALA A 611 -9.22 3.63 3.26
CA ALA A 611 -10.22 2.59 3.45
C ALA A 611 -9.87 1.32 2.67
N ALA A 612 -9.48 1.43 1.40
CA ALA A 612 -9.08 0.30 0.56
C ALA A 612 -7.84 -0.41 1.11
N MET A 613 -6.80 0.33 1.51
CA MET A 613 -5.57 -0.24 2.05
C MET A 613 -5.81 -0.90 3.41
N LEU A 614 -6.48 -0.23 4.35
CA LEU A 614 -6.76 -0.79 5.67
C LEU A 614 -7.68 -2.01 5.57
N TYR A 615 -8.74 -1.93 4.77
CA TYR A 615 -9.63 -3.07 4.54
C TYR A 615 -8.89 -4.24 3.88
N GLY A 616 -8.12 -3.97 2.81
CA GLY A 616 -7.29 -4.97 2.15
C GLY A 616 -6.32 -5.63 3.13
N ALA A 617 -5.65 -4.86 3.98
CA ALA A 617 -4.74 -5.34 5.00
C ALA A 617 -5.43 -6.26 6.02
N VAL A 618 -6.61 -5.85 6.52
CA VAL A 618 -7.41 -6.69 7.46
C VAL A 618 -7.81 -8.00 6.80
N VAL A 619 -8.31 -7.97 5.56
CA VAL A 619 -8.70 -9.18 4.82
C VAL A 619 -7.50 -10.09 4.59
N LEU A 620 -6.37 -9.57 4.14
CA LEU A 620 -5.14 -10.34 3.93
C LEU A 620 -4.63 -10.97 5.24
N MET A 621 -4.72 -10.24 6.35
CA MET A 621 -4.34 -10.77 7.66
C MET A 621 -5.26 -11.90 8.10
N ILE A 622 -6.58 -11.74 7.95
CA ILE A 622 -7.55 -12.79 8.26
C ILE A 622 -7.29 -14.03 7.39
N ILE A 623 -7.02 -13.85 6.09
CA ILE A 623 -6.63 -14.95 5.19
C ILE A 623 -5.40 -15.67 5.74
N CYS A 624 -4.34 -14.94 6.03
CA CYS A 624 -3.08 -15.47 6.54
C CYS A 624 -3.29 -16.28 7.83
N LEU A 625 -3.92 -15.69 8.83
CA LEU A 625 -4.13 -16.31 10.14
C LEU A 625 -5.09 -17.51 10.06
N THR A 626 -6.14 -17.41 9.24
CA THR A 626 -7.06 -18.53 9.00
C THR A 626 -6.35 -19.69 8.32
N VAL A 627 -5.53 -19.43 7.29
CA VAL A 627 -4.76 -20.46 6.59
C VAL A 627 -3.80 -21.17 7.54
N LEU A 628 -3.05 -20.41 8.35
CA LEU A 628 -2.14 -20.95 9.37
C LEU A 628 -2.87 -21.84 10.37
N SER A 629 -3.96 -21.32 10.98
CA SER A 629 -4.72 -22.03 12.01
C SER A 629 -5.36 -23.31 11.46
N LEU A 630 -6.00 -23.22 10.30
CA LEU A 630 -6.69 -24.37 9.70
C LEU A 630 -5.71 -25.46 9.27
N GLN A 631 -4.54 -25.08 8.78
CA GLN A 631 -3.49 -26.05 8.43
C GLN A 631 -3.02 -26.81 9.67
N GLN A 632 -2.79 -26.10 10.78
CA GLN A 632 -2.39 -26.76 12.05
C GLN A 632 -3.49 -27.67 12.64
N LEU A 633 -4.75 -27.28 12.48
CA LEU A 633 -5.88 -28.10 12.96
C LEU A 633 -6.08 -29.38 12.13
N LEU A 634 -5.82 -29.35 10.81
CA LEU A 634 -5.78 -30.56 10.00
C LEU A 634 -4.68 -31.52 10.49
N ASP A 635 -3.52 -30.93 10.81
CA ASP A 635 -2.38 -31.66 11.32
C ASP A 635 -2.65 -32.29 12.71
N ALA A 636 -3.38 -31.60 13.57
CA ALA A 636 -3.77 -32.13 14.88
C ALA A 636 -4.53 -33.46 14.77
N GLY A 637 -5.40 -33.60 13.77
CA GLY A 637 -6.12 -34.85 13.49
C GLY A 637 -5.18 -36.02 13.16
N GLN A 638 -4.17 -35.77 12.30
CA GLN A 638 -3.16 -36.77 11.92
C GLN A 638 -2.22 -37.10 13.08
N TYR A 639 -1.92 -36.11 13.94
CA TYR A 639 -1.00 -36.30 15.07
C TYR A 639 -1.64 -36.95 16.28
N LYS A 640 -2.96 -37.00 16.38
CA LYS A 640 -3.67 -37.60 17.50
C LYS A 640 -3.15 -39.03 17.80
N TYR A 641 -2.97 -39.85 16.79
CA TYR A 641 -2.43 -41.18 16.94
C TYR A 641 -0.97 -41.16 17.43
N ARG A 642 -0.11 -40.31 16.87
CA ARG A 642 1.30 -40.20 17.26
C ARG A 642 1.48 -39.76 18.69
N PHE A 643 0.71 -38.79 19.16
CA PHE A 643 0.71 -38.37 20.57
C PHE A 643 0.11 -39.41 21.50
N SER A 644 -0.86 -40.22 21.05
CA SER A 644 -1.35 -41.33 21.85
C SER A 644 -0.27 -42.42 22.06
N VAL A 645 0.63 -42.62 21.10
CA VAL A 645 1.77 -43.53 21.26
C VAL A 645 2.75 -42.99 22.30
N LEU A 646 3.06 -41.67 22.29
CA LEU A 646 3.92 -41.05 23.32
C LEU A 646 3.35 -41.24 24.74
N ARG A 647 2.04 -41.06 24.91
CA ARG A 647 1.37 -41.32 26.20
C ARG A 647 1.51 -42.76 26.65
N LYS A 648 1.37 -43.72 25.72
CA LYS A 648 1.56 -45.15 26.01
C LYS A 648 3.01 -45.50 26.38
N LEU A 649 3.98 -44.68 25.90
CA LEU A 649 5.39 -44.79 26.25
C LEU A 649 5.73 -44.10 27.58
N GLY A 650 4.74 -43.51 28.28
CA GLY A 650 4.94 -42.90 29.59
C GLY A 650 5.33 -41.40 29.58
N VAL A 651 5.25 -40.72 28.46
CA VAL A 651 5.54 -39.27 28.39
C VAL A 651 4.44 -38.47 29.10
N GLU A 652 4.83 -37.64 30.03
CA GLU A 652 3.88 -36.80 30.83
C GLU A 652 3.13 -35.78 29.97
N GLU A 653 1.89 -35.49 30.32
CA GLU A 653 1.04 -34.51 29.61
C GLU A 653 1.65 -33.09 29.54
N LYS A 654 2.48 -32.73 30.52
CA LYS A 654 3.20 -31.44 30.54
C LYS A 654 4.23 -31.37 29.43
N HIS A 655 4.96 -32.44 29.17
CA HIS A 655 5.95 -32.57 28.09
C HIS A 655 5.25 -32.60 26.74
N ILE A 656 4.13 -33.30 26.61
CA ILE A 656 3.31 -33.27 25.39
C ILE A 656 2.82 -31.84 25.09
N GLY A 657 2.36 -31.12 26.11
CA GLY A 657 1.96 -29.72 25.96
C GLY A 657 3.09 -28.78 25.50
N LYS A 658 4.32 -29.03 26.00
CA LYS A 658 5.53 -28.30 25.59
C LYS A 658 5.91 -28.61 24.14
N LEU A 659 5.86 -29.87 23.71
CA LEU A 659 6.11 -30.30 22.34
C LEU A 659 5.13 -29.66 21.34
N ILE A 660 3.84 -29.62 21.69
CA ILE A 660 2.81 -28.95 20.88
C ILE A 660 3.13 -27.46 20.74
N LEU A 661 3.47 -26.78 21.84
CA LEU A 661 3.81 -25.37 21.83
C LEU A 661 5.05 -25.10 20.96
N GLN A 662 6.11 -25.88 21.12
CA GLN A 662 7.33 -25.75 20.31
C GLN A 662 7.06 -25.97 18.83
N GLN A 663 6.26 -26.97 18.49
CA GLN A 663 5.87 -27.24 17.12
C GLN A 663 5.11 -26.07 16.50
N LEU A 664 4.08 -25.57 17.19
CA LEU A 664 3.32 -24.41 16.73
C LEU A 664 4.18 -23.16 16.62
N SER A 665 5.10 -22.93 17.56
CA SER A 665 6.02 -21.79 17.53
C SER A 665 6.90 -21.78 16.30
N VAL A 666 7.36 -22.92 15.81
CA VAL A 666 8.13 -23.01 14.56
C VAL A 666 7.25 -22.71 13.35
N TRP A 667 6.03 -23.27 13.32
CA TRP A 667 5.12 -23.10 12.19
C TRP A 667 4.57 -21.68 12.04
N PHE A 668 4.26 -21.03 13.14
CA PHE A 668 3.84 -19.62 13.16
C PHE A 668 5.05 -18.69 13.10
N GLY A 669 6.11 -19.02 13.85
CA GLY A 669 7.27 -18.14 13.99
C GLY A 669 8.02 -17.92 12.69
N LEU A 670 8.31 -18.98 11.92
CA LEU A 670 9.10 -18.85 10.70
C LEU A 670 8.50 -17.87 9.68
N PRO A 671 7.25 -17.99 9.22
CA PRO A 671 6.68 -17.06 8.27
C PRO A 671 6.45 -15.66 8.88
N ILE A 672 6.06 -15.56 10.16
CA ILE A 672 5.77 -14.29 10.81
C ILE A 672 7.05 -13.48 11.03
N ILE A 673 8.10 -14.10 11.60
CA ILE A 673 9.39 -13.41 11.83
C ILE A 673 10.00 -12.96 10.50
N THR A 674 9.99 -13.83 9.49
CA THR A 674 10.46 -13.48 8.14
C THR A 674 9.65 -12.31 7.57
N ALA A 675 8.33 -12.33 7.70
CA ALA A 675 7.46 -11.26 7.22
C ALA A 675 7.72 -9.94 7.93
N ILE A 676 7.89 -9.95 9.24
CA ILE A 676 8.19 -8.75 10.03
C ILE A 676 9.54 -8.14 9.62
N ILE A 677 10.58 -8.96 9.47
CA ILE A 677 11.91 -8.48 9.05
C ILE A 677 11.84 -7.85 7.65
N VAL A 678 11.23 -8.57 6.70
CA VAL A 678 11.10 -8.07 5.33
C VAL A 678 10.25 -6.79 5.28
N ALA A 679 9.11 -6.78 5.97
CA ALA A 679 8.25 -5.60 6.03
C ALA A 679 8.97 -4.41 6.69
N ALA A 680 9.74 -4.63 7.77
CA ALA A 680 10.53 -3.58 8.41
C ALA A 680 11.55 -2.96 7.46
N VAL A 681 12.24 -3.76 6.64
CA VAL A 681 13.19 -3.26 5.63
C VAL A 681 12.47 -2.45 4.56
N VAL A 682 11.33 -2.95 4.04
CA VAL A 682 10.53 -2.24 3.02
C VAL A 682 9.99 -0.92 3.56
N ILE A 683 9.46 -0.92 4.78
CA ILE A 683 8.92 0.27 5.43
C ILE A 683 10.03 1.29 5.72
N ALA A 684 11.19 0.84 6.22
CA ALA A 684 12.32 1.73 6.46
C ALA A 684 12.80 2.41 5.17
N TYR A 685 12.89 1.65 4.08
CA TYR A 685 13.22 2.20 2.77
C TYR A 685 12.14 3.19 2.27
N PHE A 686 10.86 2.84 2.42
CA PHE A 686 9.76 3.74 2.07
C PHE A 686 9.81 5.06 2.85
N ILE A 687 9.99 5.00 4.17
CA ILE A 687 10.13 6.19 5.04
C ILE A 687 11.36 7.02 4.64
N GLN A 688 12.48 6.38 4.32
CA GLN A 688 13.69 7.09 3.88
C GLN A 688 13.46 7.82 2.55
N THR A 689 12.73 7.20 1.63
CA THR A 689 12.45 7.78 0.30
C THR A 689 11.57 9.03 0.39
N ILE A 690 10.63 9.08 1.34
CA ILE A 690 9.71 10.20 1.55
C ILE A 690 10.00 10.97 2.84
N SER A 691 11.27 11.00 3.28
CA SER A 691 11.64 11.60 4.56
C SER A 691 11.43 13.11 4.60
N ALA A 692 11.64 13.79 3.48
CA ALA A 692 11.41 15.24 3.35
C ALA A 692 9.92 15.56 3.51
N GLU A 693 9.06 14.84 2.83
CA GLU A 693 7.61 14.99 2.89
C GLU A 693 7.05 14.62 4.28
N ILE A 694 7.64 13.61 4.93
CA ILE A 694 7.27 13.27 6.31
C ILE A 694 7.63 14.41 7.26
N SER A 695 8.82 14.98 7.13
CA SER A 695 9.27 16.09 7.97
C SER A 695 8.40 17.33 7.77
N ALA A 696 8.10 17.66 6.51
CA ALA A 696 7.33 18.84 6.14
C ALA A 696 5.83 18.75 6.52
N TYR A 697 5.20 17.57 6.36
CA TYR A 697 3.74 17.48 6.37
C TYR A 697 3.15 16.62 7.50
N ILE A 698 3.91 15.69 8.08
CA ILE A 698 3.39 14.76 9.10
C ILE A 698 4.00 15.00 10.46
N GLY A 699 5.31 15.23 10.49
CA GLY A 699 6.12 15.26 11.70
C GLY A 699 6.55 13.86 12.17
N PHE A 700 7.83 13.72 12.50
CA PHE A 700 8.43 12.43 12.83
C PHE A 700 7.83 11.78 14.09
N GLY A 701 7.43 12.60 15.09
CA GLY A 701 6.82 12.12 16.33
C GLY A 701 5.45 11.46 16.10
N ALA A 702 4.59 12.10 15.30
CA ALA A 702 3.28 11.56 14.92
C ALA A 702 3.40 10.27 14.13
N LEU A 703 4.36 10.21 13.18
CA LEU A 703 4.66 9.02 12.42
C LEU A 703 5.04 7.83 13.32
N MET A 704 5.97 8.03 14.26
CA MET A 704 6.41 6.95 15.17
C MET A 704 5.27 6.46 16.05
N LEU A 705 4.39 7.34 16.51
CA LEU A 705 3.20 6.97 17.27
C LEU A 705 2.24 6.11 16.44
N GLN A 706 1.98 6.48 15.18
CA GLN A 706 1.11 5.73 14.27
C GLN A 706 1.66 4.34 13.96
N ILE A 707 2.97 4.25 13.64
CA ILE A 707 3.63 2.95 13.40
C ILE A 707 3.58 2.09 14.66
N GLY A 708 3.88 2.66 15.83
CA GLY A 708 3.85 1.96 17.10
C GLY A 708 2.47 1.41 17.44
N ALA A 709 1.42 2.22 17.28
CA ALA A 709 0.03 1.81 17.49
C ALA A 709 -0.38 0.68 16.53
N THR A 710 -0.05 0.82 15.25
CA THR A 710 -0.35 -0.18 14.23
C THR A 710 0.34 -1.51 14.50
N MET A 711 1.63 -1.48 14.82
CA MET A 711 2.39 -2.69 15.17
C MET A 711 1.89 -3.33 16.47
N GLY A 712 1.43 -2.53 17.43
CA GLY A 712 0.79 -3.01 18.66
C GLY A 712 -0.51 -3.80 18.39
N ILE A 713 -1.39 -3.26 17.56
CA ILE A 713 -2.63 -3.92 17.13
C ILE A 713 -2.34 -5.24 16.42
N LEU A 714 -1.39 -5.21 15.48
CA LEU A 714 -0.92 -6.39 14.75
C LEU A 714 -0.40 -7.49 15.69
N ALA A 715 0.44 -7.12 16.65
CA ALA A 715 1.00 -8.05 17.63
C ALA A 715 -0.09 -8.70 18.49
N ILE A 716 -1.07 -7.93 18.96
CA ILE A 716 -2.21 -8.44 19.73
C ILE A 716 -3.00 -9.45 18.89
N LEU A 717 -3.32 -9.14 17.65
CA LEU A 717 -4.06 -10.06 16.76
C LEU A 717 -3.30 -11.36 16.53
N LEU A 718 -2.00 -11.29 16.23
CA LEU A 718 -1.16 -12.47 16.04
C LEU A 718 -1.09 -13.35 17.28
N ILE A 719 -0.93 -12.75 18.45
CA ILE A 719 -0.90 -13.46 19.74
C ILE A 719 -2.25 -14.12 20.04
N CYS A 720 -3.36 -13.42 19.85
CA CYS A 720 -4.70 -13.96 20.05
C CYS A 720 -4.96 -15.19 19.17
N TYR A 721 -4.58 -15.10 17.88
CA TYR A 721 -4.72 -16.23 16.96
C TYR A 721 -3.81 -17.40 17.32
N PHE A 722 -2.57 -17.15 17.73
CA PHE A 722 -1.63 -18.17 18.17
C PHE A 722 -2.18 -18.92 19.39
N ILE A 723 -2.63 -18.20 20.41
CA ILE A 723 -3.20 -18.77 21.64
C ILE A 723 -4.45 -19.58 21.31
N SER A 724 -5.37 -19.03 20.51
CA SER A 724 -6.59 -19.73 20.10
C SER A 724 -6.27 -21.02 19.36
N THR A 725 -5.32 -20.98 18.44
CA THR A 725 -4.88 -22.18 17.69
C THR A 725 -4.25 -23.22 18.63
N TRP A 726 -3.42 -22.79 19.57
CA TRP A 726 -2.81 -23.68 20.56
C TRP A 726 -3.84 -24.37 21.44
N ILE A 727 -4.85 -23.63 21.94
CA ILE A 727 -5.94 -24.19 22.78
C ILE A 727 -6.73 -25.23 21.98
N ILE A 728 -7.15 -24.89 20.75
CA ILE A 728 -7.94 -25.79 19.90
C ILE A 728 -7.13 -27.03 19.50
N PHE A 729 -5.85 -26.86 19.14
CA PHE A 729 -4.95 -27.95 18.80
C PHE A 729 -4.79 -28.91 19.97
N ARG A 730 -4.49 -28.39 21.17
CA ARG A 730 -4.37 -29.18 22.41
C ARG A 730 -5.65 -29.97 22.71
N HIS A 731 -6.81 -29.34 22.52
CA HIS A 731 -8.11 -30.00 22.73
C HIS A 731 -8.38 -31.10 21.69
N SER A 732 -7.93 -30.90 20.45
CA SER A 732 -8.10 -31.87 19.37
C SER A 732 -7.21 -33.10 19.51
N VAL A 733 -6.03 -32.94 20.12
CA VAL A 733 -5.07 -34.03 20.38
C VAL A 733 -5.37 -34.79 21.68
N ASN A 734 -6.01 -34.13 22.68
CA ASN A 734 -6.46 -34.79 23.87
C ASN A 734 -7.75 -35.59 23.59
N PRO A 735 -7.86 -36.84 24.12
CA PRO A 735 -9.04 -37.70 23.89
C PRO A 735 -10.31 -37.11 24.47
#